data_2bf98f719a00ff91e85fe1b517362197
#
_entry.id   2bf98f719a00ff91e85fe1b517362197
#
_cell.length_a   1.000
_cell.length_b   1.000
_cell.length_c   1.000
_cell.angle_alpha   90.00
_cell.angle_beta   90.00
_cell.angle_gamma   90.00
#
_symmetry.space_group_name_H-M   'P 1'
#
loop_
_entity.id
_entity.type
_entity.pdbx_description
1 polymer ?
#
loop_
_entity_poly.entity_id
_entity_poly.type
_entity_poly.pdbx_seq_one_letter_code
_entity_poly.pdbx_strand_id
1 'polypeptide(L)'
;MAGGQRRKGKGSSRPNRQNKNKGPKAPEDERLWRRVTQHFYDPEDWGRAWSNAEVVEFLTVKERMEAQFSSDEKAGRAFQSKIEESLAFARKRHERIVSVEGKTMRFRRPAEIDTLVASVRKWKDFMSRHAGKGSVPLTGLPRLAEDGTGNDEDLILYALLEDVWQALLLNEPLPKAFALDGSGVRTWEGYDLVREAKRCAERRSGLRFRDNEPAMALLLLTSGRWTVRELLQNRLLARRRDGVNPFPDTYDAGLVDHADHLAEVDGDGEVAEGRTDLRHLPFVTIDPPDAKDFDDAVCLIEEGNKRTLWVAIADVAHYVRVNTALDRAARARATSVYLPHTVLPMLPPRLADHLCSLRADVDRLSMVISMELNTDNEIINTQAYEAVIHVKSNIAYGDVLQTNEYDTMLALAEYWQSKEIRLDLNNSELRPRLHGDETIAVEVKWPNDATRMIESFIVATNAAVGHLLWANVAPLPWRCHAPPDRPEVEGLNAKLSAMDIPIELPMPSSRKHGESDAHELSNILGDWANLGSGEIDLSGIEDTTDDVPDYLSTVIDPEARDNILISLRQAQQAASSLTESTRRVVDQGLFQLMQRAVYSEENGGHFGLNLDAYVHFTSPIRRYPDLMAHRQLKSLIHGQEWVHSHEETAELAMHCSEQGLVAKRLEWELVSNTYHIHLMRGGSIGDSNEPAPTSYNARVVGLKAPWVFLDLGDDGAVSGRMHLAQLG
;
A
#
# COMPACT_ATOMS: atom_id res chain seq x y z
N MET A 1 65.85 12.23 -39.49
CA MET A 1 65.68 11.12 -40.47
C MET A 1 64.51 10.25 -40.04
N ALA A 2 63.63 10.01 -40.99
CA ALA A 2 62.51 9.06 -41.05
C ALA A 2 61.43 9.22 -39.97
N GLY A 3 60.23 9.57 -40.17
CA GLY A 3 59.33 9.22 -41.30
C GLY A 3 58.33 8.15 -40.78
N GLY A 4 57.24 8.57 -40.18
CA GLY A 4 56.22 7.68 -39.63
C GLY A 4 54.81 8.14 -40.01
N GLN A 5 54.20 7.45 -40.95
CA GLN A 5 52.94 7.73 -41.61
C GLN A 5 51.74 7.75 -40.64
N ARG A 6 50.92 8.76 -40.71
CA ARG A 6 49.57 8.83 -40.15
C ARG A 6 48.62 7.90 -40.91
N ARG A 7 48.13 6.86 -40.26
CA ARG A 7 46.95 6.10 -40.70
C ARG A 7 45.69 6.86 -40.30
N LYS A 8 44.91 7.29 -41.29
CA LYS A 8 43.55 7.80 -41.14
C LYS A 8 42.61 6.64 -40.71
N GLY A 9 42.11 6.69 -39.47
CA GLY A 9 41.01 5.84 -39.02
C GLY A 9 39.71 6.33 -39.64
N LYS A 10 38.99 5.43 -40.31
CA LYS A 10 37.63 5.64 -40.82
C LYS A 10 36.68 5.80 -39.62
N GLY A 11 36.12 7.01 -39.45
CA GLY A 11 35.03 7.25 -38.55
C GLY A 11 33.77 6.52 -39.01
N SER A 12 33.29 5.56 -38.24
CA SER A 12 31.96 4.98 -38.40
C SER A 12 30.93 6.03 -37.95
N SER A 13 30.23 6.61 -38.90
CA SER A 13 29.08 7.44 -38.65
C SER A 13 27.99 6.62 -37.99
N ARG A 14 27.77 6.83 -36.69
CA ARG A 14 26.55 6.38 -36.01
C ARG A 14 25.35 7.05 -36.67
N PRO A 15 24.27 6.32 -37.00
CA PRO A 15 23.07 6.95 -37.53
C PRO A 15 22.46 7.81 -36.41
N ASN A 16 22.32 9.07 -36.73
CA ASN A 16 21.64 10.08 -35.93
C ASN A 16 20.23 9.59 -35.63
N ARG A 17 19.94 9.24 -34.36
CA ARG A 17 18.58 9.00 -33.92
C ARG A 17 17.81 10.30 -34.03
N GLN A 18 17.22 10.50 -35.20
CA GLN A 18 16.30 11.60 -35.43
C GLN A 18 15.12 11.45 -34.45
N ASN A 19 14.99 12.48 -33.65
CA ASN A 19 13.88 12.79 -32.76
C ASN A 19 12.53 12.55 -33.47
N LYS A 20 11.85 11.42 -33.24
CA LYS A 20 10.55 11.08 -33.85
C LYS A 20 9.38 11.93 -33.35
N ASN A 21 9.61 12.93 -32.50
CA ASN A 21 8.59 13.83 -31.93
C ASN A 21 8.70 15.29 -32.38
N LYS A 22 9.24 15.58 -33.53
CA LYS A 22 9.07 16.89 -34.14
C LYS A 22 7.84 16.82 -35.04
N GLY A 23 6.72 17.38 -34.59
CA GLY A 23 5.58 17.66 -35.43
C GLY A 23 5.97 18.49 -36.66
N PRO A 24 5.05 18.64 -37.63
CA PRO A 24 5.32 19.40 -38.88
C PRO A 24 5.97 20.75 -38.60
N LYS A 25 6.81 21.20 -39.48
CA LYS A 25 7.53 22.48 -39.31
C LYS A 25 6.54 23.65 -39.24
N ALA A 26 6.69 24.54 -38.25
CA ALA A 26 5.82 25.67 -37.99
C ALA A 26 5.37 26.49 -39.26
N PRO A 27 6.18 26.72 -40.27
CA PRO A 27 5.74 27.43 -41.49
C PRO A 27 4.69 26.64 -42.30
N GLU A 28 4.73 25.31 -42.32
CA GLU A 28 3.78 24.47 -43.07
C GLU A 28 2.43 24.41 -42.35
N ASP A 29 2.46 24.25 -41.03
CA ASP A 29 1.29 24.26 -40.19
C ASP A 29 0.53 25.61 -40.26
N GLU A 30 1.28 26.71 -40.20
CA GLU A 30 0.72 28.05 -40.28
C GLU A 30 0.06 28.31 -41.62
N ARG A 31 0.64 27.80 -42.72
CA ARG A 31 0.05 27.89 -44.05
C ARG A 31 -1.27 27.12 -44.13
N LEU A 32 -1.27 25.89 -43.66
CA LEU A 32 -2.51 25.05 -43.61
C LEU A 32 -3.57 25.69 -42.74
N TRP A 33 -3.18 26.22 -41.58
CA TRP A 33 -4.09 26.89 -40.68
C TRP A 33 -4.74 28.14 -41.29
N ARG A 34 -3.97 28.98 -42.01
CA ARG A 34 -4.52 30.12 -42.73
C ARG A 34 -5.55 29.70 -43.77
N ARG A 35 -5.36 28.59 -44.46
CA ARG A 35 -6.36 28.06 -45.41
C ARG A 35 -7.63 27.57 -44.69
N VAL A 36 -7.47 26.92 -43.58
CA VAL A 36 -8.62 26.52 -42.73
C VAL A 36 -9.42 27.76 -42.29
N THR A 37 -8.74 28.77 -41.77
CA THR A 37 -9.40 30.01 -41.33
C THR A 37 -10.05 30.79 -42.49
N GLN A 38 -9.41 30.85 -43.66
CA GLN A 38 -9.93 31.55 -44.85
C GLN A 38 -11.22 30.90 -45.39
N HIS A 39 -11.39 29.60 -45.22
CA HIS A 39 -12.56 28.88 -45.79
C HIS A 39 -13.63 28.55 -44.80
N PHE A 40 -13.28 28.16 -43.57
CA PHE A 40 -14.21 27.68 -42.55
C PHE A 40 -14.49 28.73 -41.46
N TYR A 41 -13.77 29.83 -41.39
CA TYR A 41 -14.03 30.91 -40.45
C TYR A 41 -14.93 31.95 -41.12
N ASP A 42 -16.22 31.73 -41.02
CA ASP A 42 -17.24 32.68 -41.49
C ASP A 42 -18.00 33.25 -40.29
N PRO A 43 -18.06 34.59 -40.14
CA PRO A 43 -18.82 35.23 -39.07
C PRO A 43 -20.32 34.87 -39.07
N GLU A 44 -20.89 34.53 -40.21
CA GLU A 44 -22.30 34.17 -40.35
C GLU A 44 -22.56 32.72 -39.91
N ASP A 45 -21.55 31.84 -39.97
CA ASP A 45 -21.60 30.40 -39.62
C ASP A 45 -20.96 30.10 -38.26
N TRP A 46 -20.74 31.08 -37.39
CA TRP A 46 -20.15 30.83 -36.09
C TRP A 46 -20.97 29.89 -35.25
N GLY A 47 -20.31 28.83 -34.80
CA GLY A 47 -20.94 27.75 -34.04
C GLY A 47 -21.27 26.52 -34.87
N ARG A 48 -21.15 26.60 -36.21
CA ARG A 48 -21.26 25.41 -37.06
C ARG A 48 -20.12 24.44 -36.77
N ALA A 49 -20.47 23.17 -36.58
CA ALA A 49 -19.52 22.08 -36.41
C ALA A 49 -19.16 21.51 -37.78
N TRP A 50 -17.90 21.39 -38.03
CA TRP A 50 -17.32 20.78 -39.24
C TRP A 50 -16.73 19.42 -38.88
N SER A 51 -16.98 18.39 -39.70
CA SER A 51 -16.31 17.10 -39.47
C SER A 51 -14.80 17.21 -39.81
N ASN A 52 -13.99 16.44 -39.09
CA ASN A 52 -12.55 16.37 -39.39
C ASN A 52 -12.31 15.91 -40.83
N ALA A 53 -13.16 15.00 -41.34
CA ALA A 53 -13.07 14.49 -42.71
C ALA A 53 -13.30 15.59 -43.74
N GLU A 54 -14.31 16.47 -43.59
CA GLU A 54 -14.58 17.59 -44.49
C GLU A 54 -13.38 18.57 -44.56
N VAL A 55 -12.79 18.89 -43.37
CA VAL A 55 -11.63 19.81 -43.33
C VAL A 55 -10.40 19.18 -43.95
N VAL A 56 -10.14 17.92 -43.73
CA VAL A 56 -8.99 17.20 -44.30
C VAL A 56 -9.18 17.02 -45.82
N GLU A 57 -10.37 16.70 -46.26
CA GLU A 57 -10.70 16.55 -47.67
C GLU A 57 -10.50 17.87 -48.42
N PHE A 58 -11.03 18.97 -47.91
CA PHE A 58 -10.85 20.30 -48.45
C PHE A 58 -9.35 20.64 -48.59
N LEU A 59 -8.57 20.48 -47.53
CA LEU A 59 -7.16 20.76 -47.55
C LEU A 59 -6.41 19.85 -48.54
N THR A 60 -6.79 18.57 -48.61
CA THR A 60 -6.16 17.61 -49.53
C THR A 60 -6.41 17.97 -50.97
N VAL A 61 -7.63 18.36 -51.34
CA VAL A 61 -8.00 18.79 -52.67
C VAL A 61 -7.24 20.08 -53.04
N LYS A 62 -7.24 21.07 -52.14
CA LYS A 62 -6.58 22.35 -52.35
C LYS A 62 -5.06 22.23 -52.52
N GLU A 63 -4.40 21.44 -51.69
CA GLU A 63 -2.96 21.19 -51.78
C GLU A 63 -2.58 20.36 -53.02
N ARG A 64 -3.43 19.38 -53.46
CA ARG A 64 -3.21 18.62 -54.70
C ARG A 64 -3.33 19.49 -55.93
N MET A 65 -4.28 20.42 -55.97
CA MET A 65 -4.46 21.35 -57.10
C MET A 65 -3.25 22.27 -57.24
N GLU A 66 -2.61 22.71 -56.16
CA GLU A 66 -1.46 23.60 -56.23
C GLU A 66 -0.12 22.84 -56.48
N ALA A 67 -0.03 21.55 -56.09
CA ALA A 67 1.22 20.77 -56.19
C ALA A 67 1.42 19.98 -57.48
N GLN A 68 0.47 20.00 -58.44
CA GLN A 68 0.48 19.20 -59.68
C GLN A 68 0.80 17.69 -59.49
N PHE A 69 0.23 17.07 -58.48
CA PHE A 69 0.50 15.68 -58.17
C PHE A 69 -0.13 14.71 -59.17
N SER A 70 0.66 13.70 -59.61
CA SER A 70 0.22 12.55 -60.39
C SER A 70 -0.64 11.57 -59.58
N SER A 71 -1.46 10.79 -60.24
CA SER A 71 -2.55 9.92 -59.75
C SER A 71 -2.10 8.65 -59.01
N ASP A 72 -1.05 8.67 -58.23
CA ASP A 72 -0.63 7.49 -57.44
C ASP A 72 -1.39 7.46 -56.10
N GLU A 73 -2.22 6.43 -55.93
CA GLU A 73 -3.12 6.22 -54.79
C GLU A 73 -2.37 6.06 -53.46
N LYS A 74 -1.17 5.47 -53.49
CA LYS A 74 -0.33 5.26 -52.29
C LYS A 74 0.32 6.58 -51.82
N ALA A 75 0.78 7.40 -52.75
CA ALA A 75 1.28 8.75 -52.48
C ALA A 75 0.15 9.66 -51.95
N GLY A 76 -1.08 9.48 -52.45
CA GLY A 76 -2.28 10.18 -52.02
C GLY A 76 -2.63 9.92 -50.52
N ARG A 77 -2.61 8.67 -50.06
CA ARG A 77 -2.87 8.30 -48.65
C ARG A 77 -1.79 8.83 -47.72
N ALA A 78 -0.52 8.72 -48.07
CA ALA A 78 0.58 9.27 -47.29
C ALA A 78 0.49 10.79 -47.14
N PHE A 79 0.06 11.47 -48.19
CA PHE A 79 -0.15 12.92 -48.22
C PHE A 79 -1.34 13.34 -47.33
N GLN A 80 -2.45 12.59 -47.36
CA GLN A 80 -3.59 12.83 -46.49
C GLN A 80 -3.22 12.65 -45.01
N SER A 81 -2.49 11.58 -44.65
CA SER A 81 -2.00 11.37 -43.28
C SER A 81 -1.12 12.53 -42.78
N LYS A 82 -0.28 13.10 -43.66
CA LYS A 82 0.54 14.27 -43.34
C LYS A 82 -0.31 15.51 -43.10
N ILE A 83 -1.38 15.73 -43.86
CA ILE A 83 -2.33 16.83 -43.62
C ILE A 83 -3.05 16.65 -42.31
N GLU A 84 -3.50 15.44 -41.99
CA GLU A 84 -4.16 15.12 -40.71
C GLU A 84 -3.26 15.44 -39.51
N GLU A 85 -1.99 15.03 -39.54
CA GLU A 85 -1.00 15.34 -38.51
C GLU A 85 -0.76 16.85 -38.38
N SER A 86 -0.58 17.54 -39.51
CA SER A 86 -0.41 18.99 -39.51
C SER A 86 -1.62 19.76 -38.99
N LEU A 87 -2.82 19.27 -39.31
CA LEU A 87 -4.08 19.87 -38.83
C LEU A 87 -4.24 19.64 -37.33
N ALA A 88 -3.93 18.45 -36.84
CA ALA A 88 -3.96 18.15 -35.41
C ALA A 88 -3.00 19.05 -34.61
N PHE A 89 -1.80 19.26 -35.13
CA PHE A 89 -0.81 20.16 -34.54
C PHE A 89 -1.26 21.62 -34.55
N ALA A 90 -1.80 22.10 -35.69
CA ALA A 90 -2.31 23.45 -35.82
C ALA A 90 -3.50 23.71 -34.88
N ARG A 91 -4.45 22.75 -34.73
CA ARG A 91 -5.57 22.83 -33.80
C ARG A 91 -5.09 22.97 -32.34
N LYS A 92 -4.13 22.19 -31.93
CA LYS A 92 -3.56 22.29 -30.59
C LYS A 92 -2.91 23.64 -30.31
N ARG A 93 -2.32 24.23 -31.33
CA ARG A 93 -1.68 25.57 -31.25
C ARG A 93 -2.72 26.70 -31.20
N HIS A 94 -3.88 26.51 -31.83
CA HIS A 94 -4.95 27.50 -31.94
C HIS A 94 -6.22 27.12 -31.15
N GLU A 95 -6.09 26.32 -30.08
CA GLU A 95 -7.18 25.83 -29.22
C GLU A 95 -8.08 26.92 -28.64
N ARG A 96 -7.56 28.18 -28.54
CA ARG A 96 -8.37 29.31 -28.09
C ARG A 96 -9.43 29.73 -29.12
N ILE A 97 -9.16 29.49 -30.39
CA ILE A 97 -10.04 29.89 -31.49
C ILE A 97 -10.94 28.75 -31.95
N VAL A 98 -10.48 27.53 -31.76
CA VAL A 98 -11.18 26.31 -32.18
C VAL A 98 -11.50 25.41 -31.02
N SER A 99 -12.73 24.91 -30.99
CA SER A 99 -13.19 23.82 -30.15
C SER A 99 -13.22 22.53 -30.96
N VAL A 100 -12.71 21.42 -30.38
CA VAL A 100 -12.75 20.09 -31.00
C VAL A 100 -13.56 19.18 -30.09
N GLU A 101 -14.64 18.61 -30.61
CA GLU A 101 -15.51 17.66 -29.90
C GLU A 101 -15.57 16.37 -30.70
N GLY A 102 -14.90 15.32 -30.21
CA GLY A 102 -14.80 14.05 -30.93
C GLY A 102 -14.18 14.23 -32.32
N LYS A 103 -14.97 13.94 -33.36
CA LYS A 103 -14.54 14.05 -34.78
C LYS A 103 -14.94 15.37 -35.44
N THR A 104 -15.44 16.35 -34.68
CA THR A 104 -15.89 17.64 -35.20
C THR A 104 -15.05 18.80 -34.70
N MET A 105 -14.96 19.87 -35.46
CA MET A 105 -14.31 21.11 -35.18
C MET A 105 -15.26 22.27 -35.37
N ARG A 106 -15.30 23.26 -34.47
CA ARG A 106 -15.98 24.51 -34.67
C ARG A 106 -15.13 25.70 -34.28
N PHE A 107 -15.33 26.82 -34.94
CA PHE A 107 -14.76 28.10 -34.52
C PHE A 107 -15.55 28.67 -33.34
N ARG A 108 -14.88 29.22 -32.37
CA ARG A 108 -15.51 29.91 -31.23
C ARG A 108 -15.92 31.31 -31.66
N ARG A 109 -17.04 31.76 -31.13
CA ARG A 109 -17.51 33.14 -31.27
C ARG A 109 -16.53 34.10 -30.56
N PRO A 110 -16.38 35.35 -30.95
CA PRO A 110 -15.54 36.33 -30.27
C PRO A 110 -15.82 36.41 -28.78
N ALA A 111 -17.08 36.48 -28.39
CA ALA A 111 -17.48 36.51 -26.98
C ALA A 111 -17.02 35.25 -26.19
N GLU A 112 -17.05 34.07 -26.82
CA GLU A 112 -16.52 32.85 -26.22
C GLU A 112 -14.99 32.91 -26.06
N ILE A 113 -14.31 33.51 -27.04
CA ILE A 113 -12.84 33.70 -26.98
C ILE A 113 -12.49 34.69 -25.87
N ASP A 114 -13.23 35.78 -25.76
CA ASP A 114 -13.01 36.80 -24.72
C ASP A 114 -13.26 36.22 -23.33
N THR A 115 -14.34 35.46 -23.16
CA THR A 115 -14.63 34.72 -21.91
C THR A 115 -13.53 33.74 -21.56
N LEU A 116 -13.06 32.96 -22.55
CA LEU A 116 -11.96 32.02 -22.35
C LEU A 116 -10.68 32.74 -21.92
N VAL A 117 -10.32 33.84 -22.57
CA VAL A 117 -9.13 34.64 -22.24
C VAL A 117 -9.24 35.23 -20.83
N ALA A 118 -10.42 35.75 -20.48
CA ALA A 118 -10.68 36.28 -19.14
C ALA A 118 -10.55 35.19 -18.08
N SER A 119 -11.14 34.01 -18.31
CA SER A 119 -11.05 32.86 -17.39
C SER A 119 -9.63 32.36 -17.22
N VAL A 120 -8.86 32.24 -18.31
CA VAL A 120 -7.44 31.89 -18.25
C VAL A 120 -6.64 32.91 -17.44
N ARG A 121 -6.98 34.20 -17.55
CA ARG A 121 -6.32 35.27 -16.78
C ARG A 121 -6.67 35.13 -15.31
N LYS A 122 -7.95 34.98 -14.95
CA LYS A 122 -8.38 34.76 -13.55
C LYS A 122 -7.67 33.57 -12.92
N TRP A 123 -7.62 32.44 -13.63
CA TRP A 123 -6.92 31.26 -13.14
C TRP A 123 -5.41 31.49 -12.95
N LYS A 124 -4.74 32.17 -13.88
CA LYS A 124 -3.32 32.51 -13.73
C LYS A 124 -3.08 33.48 -12.57
N ASP A 125 -3.96 34.43 -12.36
CA ASP A 125 -3.87 35.37 -11.25
C ASP A 125 -4.07 34.63 -9.91
N PHE A 126 -5.04 33.73 -9.82
CA PHE A 126 -5.24 32.84 -8.69
C PHE A 126 -4.00 32.02 -8.40
N MET A 127 -3.48 31.27 -9.39
CA MET A 127 -2.26 30.46 -9.22
C MET A 127 -1.03 31.29 -8.86
N SER A 128 -0.95 32.51 -9.36
CA SER A 128 0.16 33.42 -9.03
C SER A 128 0.09 33.91 -7.58
N ARG A 129 -1.10 34.19 -7.06
CA ARG A 129 -1.28 34.54 -5.64
C ARG A 129 -0.88 33.39 -4.73
N HIS A 130 -1.24 32.16 -5.10
CA HIS A 130 -0.96 30.97 -4.31
C HIS A 130 0.44 30.38 -4.51
N ALA A 131 1.13 30.72 -5.62
CA ALA A 131 2.50 30.25 -5.86
C ALA A 131 3.55 30.90 -4.93
N GLY A 132 3.25 32.09 -4.39
CA GLY A 132 4.17 32.80 -3.51
C GLY A 132 5.45 33.30 -4.20
N LYS A 133 6.24 34.11 -3.50
CA LYS A 133 7.61 34.47 -3.89
C LYS A 133 8.58 33.70 -2.98
N GLY A 134 9.20 32.68 -3.52
CA GLY A 134 10.17 31.83 -2.80
C GLY A 134 9.58 30.60 -2.15
N SER A 135 10.43 29.69 -1.71
CA SER A 135 10.05 28.50 -0.92
C SER A 135 9.54 28.95 0.46
N VAL A 136 8.23 29.12 0.58
CA VAL A 136 7.60 29.29 1.89
C VAL A 136 7.41 27.89 2.44
N PRO A 137 7.79 27.60 3.70
CA PRO A 137 7.47 26.35 4.35
C PRO A 137 5.97 26.06 4.22
N LEU A 138 5.61 24.82 3.91
CA LEU A 138 4.23 24.36 3.68
C LEU A 138 3.31 24.59 4.90
N THR A 139 3.89 24.87 6.07
CA THR A 139 3.22 25.08 7.35
C THR A 139 2.70 26.51 7.57
N GLY A 140 2.94 27.44 6.67
CA GLY A 140 2.77 28.87 6.96
C GLY A 140 1.64 29.60 6.21
N LEU A 141 0.78 28.90 5.45
CA LEU A 141 -0.31 29.58 4.76
C LEU A 141 -1.60 29.54 5.56
N PRO A 142 -2.24 30.71 5.77
CA PRO A 142 -3.52 30.71 6.41
C PRO A 142 -4.54 29.91 5.60
N ARG A 143 -5.30 29.06 6.27
CA ARG A 143 -6.52 28.47 5.73
C ARG A 143 -7.40 29.63 5.24
N LEU A 144 -7.95 29.51 4.04
CA LEU A 144 -9.05 30.39 3.66
C LEU A 144 -10.16 30.08 4.65
N ALA A 145 -10.50 31.07 5.47
CA ALA A 145 -11.46 30.87 6.54
C ALA A 145 -12.79 30.34 5.99
N GLU A 146 -13.36 29.36 6.66
CA GLU A 146 -14.69 28.83 6.39
C GLU A 146 -15.78 29.90 6.58
N ASP A 147 -15.42 31.04 7.19
CA ASP A 147 -16.27 32.17 7.52
C ASP A 147 -16.52 33.17 6.36
N GLY A 148 -16.18 32.80 5.13
CA GLY A 148 -16.51 33.60 3.94
C GLY A 148 -15.59 34.81 3.68
N THR A 149 -14.44 34.89 4.31
CA THR A 149 -13.44 35.95 4.04
C THR A 149 -12.64 35.71 2.75
N GLY A 150 -12.86 34.57 2.06
CA GLY A 150 -12.33 34.30 0.73
C GLY A 150 -13.14 35.03 -0.35
N ASN A 151 -12.46 35.46 -1.43
CA ASN A 151 -13.15 35.94 -2.61
C ASN A 151 -13.98 34.79 -3.23
N ASP A 152 -15.26 35.00 -3.55
CA ASP A 152 -16.15 34.00 -4.15
C ASP A 152 -15.55 33.35 -5.41
N GLU A 153 -14.76 34.11 -6.18
CA GLU A 153 -14.06 33.56 -7.35
C GLU A 153 -12.98 32.55 -6.94
N ASP A 154 -12.27 32.75 -5.84
CA ASP A 154 -11.24 31.82 -5.34
C ASP A 154 -11.88 30.54 -4.82
N LEU A 155 -13.04 30.59 -4.19
CA LEU A 155 -13.80 29.42 -3.72
C LEU A 155 -14.23 28.53 -4.89
N ILE A 156 -14.73 29.13 -5.98
CA ILE A 156 -15.09 28.39 -7.20
C ILE A 156 -13.85 27.69 -7.80
N LEU A 157 -12.72 28.38 -7.84
CA LEU A 157 -11.48 27.80 -8.39
C LEU A 157 -10.94 26.65 -7.53
N TYR A 158 -11.10 26.72 -6.21
CA TYR A 158 -10.76 25.61 -5.31
C TYR A 158 -11.67 24.40 -5.52
N ALA A 159 -12.99 24.62 -5.64
CA ALA A 159 -13.92 23.53 -5.90
C ALA A 159 -13.58 22.80 -7.22
N LEU A 160 -13.23 23.56 -8.27
CA LEU A 160 -12.76 22.99 -9.54
C LEU A 160 -11.45 22.20 -9.39
N LEU A 161 -10.53 22.66 -8.54
CA LEU A 161 -9.28 21.96 -8.27
C LEU A 161 -9.53 20.65 -7.53
N GLU A 162 -10.47 20.64 -6.59
CA GLU A 162 -10.92 19.46 -5.86
C GLU A 162 -11.56 18.43 -6.81
N ASP A 163 -12.47 18.84 -7.68
CA ASP A 163 -13.11 17.96 -8.67
C ASP A 163 -12.09 17.32 -9.61
N VAL A 164 -11.12 18.11 -10.09
CA VAL A 164 -10.04 17.59 -10.95
C VAL A 164 -9.12 16.66 -10.19
N TRP A 165 -8.79 16.97 -8.94
CA TRP A 165 -7.98 16.09 -8.11
C TRP A 165 -8.69 14.75 -7.86
N GLN A 166 -9.98 14.75 -7.55
CA GLN A 166 -10.76 13.53 -7.40
C GLN A 166 -10.79 12.71 -8.70
N ALA A 167 -11.02 13.35 -9.84
CA ALA A 167 -10.97 12.67 -11.13
C ALA A 167 -9.60 12.03 -11.42
N LEU A 168 -8.50 12.71 -11.08
CA LEU A 168 -7.15 12.14 -11.18
C LEU A 168 -6.95 10.95 -10.24
N LEU A 169 -7.42 11.06 -9.00
CA LEU A 169 -7.29 10.02 -7.99
C LEU A 169 -8.09 8.77 -8.35
N LEU A 170 -9.27 8.95 -8.96
CA LEU A 170 -10.15 7.88 -9.40
C LEU A 170 -9.82 7.35 -10.81
N ASN A 171 -8.80 7.92 -11.47
CA ASN A 171 -8.47 7.65 -12.86
C ASN A 171 -9.68 7.84 -13.80
N GLU A 172 -10.52 8.81 -13.50
CA GLU A 172 -11.68 9.18 -14.30
C GLU A 172 -11.31 10.21 -15.37
N PRO A 173 -12.11 10.31 -16.45
CA PRO A 173 -11.92 11.35 -17.44
C PRO A 173 -11.98 12.74 -16.80
N LEU A 174 -10.94 13.56 -17.01
CA LEU A 174 -10.95 14.94 -16.51
C LEU A 174 -12.15 15.71 -17.04
N PRO A 175 -12.78 16.57 -16.23
CA PRO A 175 -13.85 17.44 -16.66
C PRO A 175 -13.41 18.23 -17.90
N LYS A 176 -14.21 18.17 -18.97
CA LYS A 176 -13.82 18.73 -20.28
C LYS A 176 -13.75 20.26 -20.29
N ALA A 177 -14.49 20.92 -19.40
CA ALA A 177 -14.49 22.37 -19.31
C ALA A 177 -15.22 22.91 -18.08
N PHE A 178 -14.78 24.06 -17.59
CA PHE A 178 -15.33 24.72 -16.40
C PHE A 178 -15.91 26.08 -16.79
N ALA A 179 -17.11 26.39 -16.31
CA ALA A 179 -17.68 27.73 -16.39
C ALA A 179 -17.30 28.49 -15.10
N LEU A 180 -16.47 29.51 -15.23
CA LEU A 180 -16.03 30.33 -14.08
C LEU A 180 -17.03 31.42 -13.69
N ASP A 181 -18.01 31.69 -14.54
CA ASP A 181 -18.96 32.80 -14.38
C ASP A 181 -20.44 32.39 -14.28
N GLY A 182 -20.70 31.09 -14.17
CA GLY A 182 -22.06 30.55 -14.13
C GLY A 182 -22.82 30.65 -15.46
N SER A 183 -22.21 31.17 -16.54
CA SER A 183 -22.83 31.36 -17.85
C SER A 183 -23.08 30.05 -18.60
N GLY A 184 -22.58 28.91 -18.13
CA GLY A 184 -22.62 27.64 -18.82
C GLY A 184 -21.69 27.55 -20.04
N VAL A 185 -20.89 28.58 -20.32
CA VAL A 185 -19.90 28.58 -21.38
C VAL A 185 -18.66 27.84 -20.91
N ARG A 186 -18.31 26.77 -21.60
CA ARG A 186 -17.11 25.99 -21.33
C ARG A 186 -15.87 26.84 -21.67
N THR A 187 -15.14 27.27 -20.63
CA THR A 187 -14.08 28.26 -20.76
C THR A 187 -12.67 27.69 -20.62
N TRP A 188 -12.52 26.50 -20.07
CA TRP A 188 -11.22 25.84 -19.92
C TRP A 188 -11.36 24.30 -19.92
N GLU A 189 -10.37 23.61 -20.51
CA GLU A 189 -10.29 22.17 -20.44
C GLU A 189 -9.56 21.73 -19.15
N GLY A 190 -10.03 20.63 -18.53
CA GLY A 190 -9.44 20.11 -17.29
C GLY A 190 -7.93 19.89 -17.37
N TYR A 191 -7.44 19.51 -18.55
CA TYR A 191 -6.00 19.35 -18.80
C TYR A 191 -5.19 20.63 -18.61
N ASP A 192 -5.71 21.79 -19.01
CA ASP A 192 -5.03 23.07 -18.83
C ASP A 192 -4.98 23.49 -17.36
N LEU A 193 -6.03 23.21 -16.63
CA LEU A 193 -6.09 23.40 -15.18
C LEU A 193 -5.00 22.58 -14.48
N VAL A 194 -4.94 21.29 -14.77
CA VAL A 194 -3.93 20.37 -14.22
C VAL A 194 -2.52 20.87 -14.52
N ARG A 195 -2.25 21.27 -15.74
CA ARG A 195 -0.93 21.77 -16.16
C ARG A 195 -0.52 23.03 -15.38
N GLU A 196 -1.40 23.99 -15.21
CA GLU A 196 -1.10 25.22 -14.48
C GLU A 196 -1.04 24.97 -12.98
N ALA A 197 -1.88 24.11 -12.42
CA ALA A 197 -1.83 23.69 -11.01
C ALA A 197 -0.48 23.00 -10.70
N LYS A 198 -0.05 22.07 -11.55
CA LYS A 198 1.27 21.41 -11.43
C LYS A 198 2.41 22.43 -11.45
N ARG A 199 2.40 23.38 -12.39
CA ARG A 199 3.41 24.46 -12.45
C ARG A 199 3.39 25.34 -11.19
N CYS A 200 2.22 25.59 -10.63
CA CYS A 200 2.07 26.34 -9.40
C CYS A 200 2.69 25.56 -8.22
N ALA A 201 2.35 24.28 -8.06
CA ALA A 201 2.91 23.42 -7.03
C ALA A 201 4.44 23.31 -7.14
N GLU A 202 4.97 23.12 -8.35
CA GLU A 202 6.42 23.06 -8.60
C GLU A 202 7.14 24.35 -8.23
N ARG A 203 6.58 25.51 -8.60
CA ARG A 203 7.17 26.81 -8.23
C ARG A 203 7.15 27.06 -6.72
N ARG A 204 6.09 26.62 -6.05
CA ARG A 204 5.90 26.81 -4.63
C ARG A 204 6.82 25.93 -3.79
N SER A 205 6.92 24.65 -4.13
CA SER A 205 7.71 23.67 -3.39
C SER A 205 9.18 23.61 -3.80
N GLY A 206 9.53 24.09 -4.98
CA GLY A 206 10.85 23.85 -5.60
C GLY A 206 11.01 22.42 -6.13
N LEU A 207 10.03 21.54 -5.94
CA LEU A 207 10.05 20.17 -6.41
C LEU A 207 9.64 20.05 -7.88
N ARG A 208 9.96 18.92 -8.50
CA ARG A 208 9.49 18.57 -9.84
C ARG A 208 8.60 17.34 -9.71
N PHE A 209 7.38 17.46 -10.18
CA PHE A 209 6.41 16.35 -10.15
C PHE A 209 6.37 15.65 -11.51
N ARG A 210 6.46 14.33 -11.49
CA ARG A 210 6.19 13.53 -12.68
C ARG A 210 4.70 13.49 -12.94
N ASP A 211 3.94 13.15 -11.92
CA ASP A 211 2.50 12.94 -11.98
C ASP A 211 1.73 14.19 -11.53
N ASN A 212 0.48 14.28 -11.92
CA ASN A 212 -0.32 15.49 -11.69
C ASN A 212 -1.01 15.45 -10.32
N GLU A 213 -1.43 14.27 -9.87
CA GLU A 213 -2.19 14.12 -8.64
C GLU A 213 -1.42 14.60 -7.41
N PRO A 214 -0.15 14.19 -7.16
CA PRO A 214 0.61 14.67 -6.01
C PRO A 214 0.84 16.19 -6.02
N ALA A 215 0.99 16.77 -7.23
CA ALA A 215 1.14 18.20 -7.36
C ALA A 215 -0.12 18.97 -6.96
N MET A 216 -1.29 18.42 -7.30
CA MET A 216 -2.58 19.02 -6.93
C MET A 216 -2.88 18.82 -5.45
N ALA A 217 -2.60 17.66 -4.89
CA ALA A 217 -2.70 17.40 -3.45
C ALA A 217 -1.84 18.39 -2.65
N LEU A 218 -0.59 18.62 -3.08
CA LEU A 218 0.28 19.62 -2.46
C LEU A 218 -0.32 21.02 -2.54
N LEU A 219 -0.91 21.39 -3.66
CA LEU A 219 -1.53 22.70 -3.82
C LEU A 219 -2.72 22.89 -2.88
N LEU A 220 -3.58 21.88 -2.75
CA LEU A 220 -4.72 21.88 -1.82
C LEU A 220 -4.27 22.01 -0.35
N LEU A 221 -3.24 21.26 0.05
CA LEU A 221 -2.65 21.37 1.40
C LEU A 221 -2.02 22.75 1.63
N THR A 222 -1.25 23.26 0.67
CA THR A 222 -0.52 24.52 0.83
C THR A 222 -1.39 25.75 0.75
N SER A 223 -2.55 25.66 0.12
CA SER A 223 -3.56 26.70 0.13
C SER A 223 -4.30 26.79 1.46
N GLY A 224 -4.12 25.79 2.33
CA GLY A 224 -4.87 25.68 3.59
C GLY A 224 -6.35 25.32 3.37
N ARG A 225 -6.74 24.95 2.16
CA ARG A 225 -8.10 24.49 1.85
C ARG A 225 -8.38 23.16 2.51
N TRP A 226 -7.40 22.25 2.49
CA TRP A 226 -7.48 20.95 3.12
C TRP A 226 -6.43 20.78 4.21
N THR A 227 -6.83 20.06 5.24
CA THR A 227 -5.92 19.50 6.24
C THR A 227 -5.31 18.21 5.72
N VAL A 228 -4.26 17.73 6.40
CA VAL A 228 -3.69 16.40 6.12
C VAL A 228 -4.74 15.33 6.35
N ARG A 229 -5.52 15.44 7.42
CA ARG A 229 -6.62 14.48 7.71
C ARG A 229 -7.63 14.41 6.58
N GLU A 230 -8.11 15.55 6.10
CA GLU A 230 -9.06 15.60 4.99
C GLU A 230 -8.47 15.00 3.71
N LEU A 231 -7.20 15.27 3.39
CA LEU A 231 -6.54 14.67 2.24
C LEU A 231 -6.48 13.13 2.34
N LEU A 232 -6.06 12.60 3.49
CA LEU A 232 -5.97 11.16 3.71
C LEU A 232 -7.35 10.50 3.70
N GLN A 233 -8.35 11.17 4.29
CA GLN A 233 -9.74 10.69 4.28
C GLN A 233 -10.32 10.64 2.87
N ASN A 234 -10.08 11.66 2.05
CA ASN A 234 -10.55 11.67 0.66
C ASN A 234 -9.85 10.60 -0.18
N ARG A 235 -8.56 10.31 0.07
CA ARG A 235 -7.86 9.20 -0.56
C ARG A 235 -8.48 7.85 -0.16
N LEU A 236 -8.79 7.68 1.12
CA LEU A 236 -9.49 6.48 1.61
C LEU A 236 -10.86 6.32 0.94
N LEU A 237 -11.65 7.41 0.85
CA LEU A 237 -12.95 7.39 0.17
C LEU A 237 -12.84 7.06 -1.32
N ALA A 238 -11.84 7.57 -2.01
CA ALA A 238 -11.63 7.32 -3.43
C ALA A 238 -11.29 5.85 -3.74
N ARG A 239 -10.70 5.11 -2.80
CA ARG A 239 -10.43 3.67 -2.96
C ARG A 239 -11.67 2.79 -2.80
N ARG A 240 -12.84 3.39 -2.55
CA ARG A 240 -14.13 2.70 -2.44
C ARG A 240 -14.83 2.59 -3.79
N ARG A 241 -14.11 2.16 -4.82
CA ARG A 241 -14.68 2.01 -6.16
C ARG A 241 -15.77 0.94 -6.19
N ASP A 242 -16.72 1.12 -7.11
CA ASP A 242 -17.69 0.13 -7.59
C ASP A 242 -18.82 -0.25 -6.61
N GLY A 243 -19.07 0.58 -5.59
CA GLY A 243 -20.17 0.34 -4.63
C GLY A 243 -19.90 -0.77 -3.63
N VAL A 244 -18.77 -1.46 -3.73
CA VAL A 244 -18.29 -2.41 -2.75
C VAL A 244 -17.12 -1.79 -1.99
N ASN A 245 -17.38 -1.36 -0.76
CA ASN A 245 -16.33 -0.87 0.12
C ASN A 245 -15.95 -2.00 1.09
N PRO A 246 -14.80 -2.67 0.89
CA PRO A 246 -14.38 -3.77 1.77
C PRO A 246 -14.11 -3.29 3.20
N PHE A 247 -13.73 -2.02 3.38
CA PHE A 247 -13.44 -1.43 4.69
C PHE A 247 -14.24 -0.15 4.90
N PRO A 248 -15.54 -0.25 5.22
CA PRO A 248 -16.33 0.92 5.57
C PRO A 248 -15.77 1.57 6.84
N ASP A 249 -15.72 2.91 6.86
CA ASP A 249 -15.29 3.70 8.02
C ASP A 249 -16.32 3.69 9.16
N THR A 250 -17.55 3.31 8.85
CA THR A 250 -18.64 3.25 9.79
C THR A 250 -19.33 1.88 9.74
N TYR A 251 -20.03 1.54 10.79
CA TYR A 251 -20.94 0.41 10.84
C TYR A 251 -22.37 0.88 10.57
N ASP A 252 -23.24 -0.07 10.19
CA ASP A 252 -24.68 0.17 10.19
C ASP A 252 -25.14 0.58 11.61
N ALA A 253 -26.00 1.60 11.68
CA ALA A 253 -26.45 2.15 12.97
C ALA A 253 -27.15 1.11 13.84
N GLY A 254 -27.90 0.17 13.24
CA GLY A 254 -28.56 -0.91 13.98
C GLY A 254 -27.55 -1.92 14.53
N LEU A 255 -26.44 -2.12 13.84
CA LEU A 255 -25.36 -2.99 14.32
C LEU A 255 -24.61 -2.35 15.50
N VAL A 256 -24.36 -1.04 15.46
CA VAL A 256 -23.76 -0.30 16.57
C VAL A 256 -24.68 -0.34 17.79
N ASP A 257 -25.94 -0.02 17.58
CA ASP A 257 -26.96 -0.07 18.65
C ASP A 257 -27.04 -1.47 19.29
N HIS A 258 -27.03 -2.53 18.48
CA HIS A 258 -27.01 -3.90 19.00
C HIS A 258 -25.74 -4.18 19.82
N ALA A 259 -24.56 -3.76 19.35
CA ALA A 259 -23.31 -3.94 20.07
C ALA A 259 -23.29 -3.16 21.40
N ASP A 260 -23.82 -1.95 21.40
CA ASP A 260 -23.87 -1.07 22.59
C ASP A 260 -24.78 -1.61 23.69
N HIS A 261 -25.78 -2.41 23.32
CA HIS A 261 -26.71 -3.06 24.27
C HIS A 261 -26.21 -4.43 24.79
N LEU A 262 -25.06 -4.92 24.34
CA LEU A 262 -24.47 -6.14 24.91
C LEU A 262 -24.10 -5.92 26.37
N ALA A 263 -24.47 -6.92 27.22
CA ALA A 263 -24.21 -6.86 28.64
C ALA A 263 -22.71 -6.89 28.98
N GLU A 264 -22.36 -6.30 30.11
CA GLU A 264 -21.05 -6.50 30.72
C GLU A 264 -20.86 -7.94 31.16
N VAL A 265 -19.60 -8.37 31.29
CA VAL A 265 -19.27 -9.73 31.75
C VAL A 265 -19.70 -9.94 33.17
N ASP A 266 -20.51 -10.96 33.40
CA ASP A 266 -20.78 -11.51 34.72
C ASP A 266 -19.84 -12.70 34.98
N GLY A 267 -18.65 -12.44 35.52
CA GLY A 267 -17.63 -13.46 35.71
C GLY A 267 -18.09 -14.62 36.60
N ASP A 268 -18.85 -14.35 37.65
CA ASP A 268 -19.35 -15.40 38.55
C ASP A 268 -20.46 -16.23 37.89
N GLY A 269 -21.35 -15.59 37.15
CA GLY A 269 -22.36 -16.28 36.34
C GLY A 269 -21.74 -17.19 35.28
N GLU A 270 -20.74 -16.73 34.56
CA GLU A 270 -20.03 -17.50 33.53
C GLU A 270 -19.27 -18.71 34.11
N VAL A 271 -18.66 -18.55 35.31
CA VAL A 271 -18.06 -19.68 36.07
C VAL A 271 -19.12 -20.67 36.48
N ALA A 272 -20.28 -20.21 36.96
CA ALA A 272 -21.39 -21.08 37.34
C ALA A 272 -21.98 -21.85 36.14
N GLU A 273 -21.86 -21.28 34.92
CA GLU A 273 -22.26 -21.92 33.66
C GLU A 273 -21.20 -22.90 33.11
N GLY A 274 -20.03 -23.00 33.75
CA GLY A 274 -19.01 -24.03 33.44
C GLY A 274 -17.69 -23.53 32.90
N ARG A 275 -17.47 -22.23 32.82
CA ARG A 275 -16.13 -21.68 32.47
C ARG A 275 -15.15 -21.93 33.63
N THR A 276 -13.91 -22.15 33.29
CA THR A 276 -12.84 -22.30 34.28
C THR A 276 -12.51 -20.95 34.93
N ASP A 277 -12.50 -20.88 36.27
CA ASP A 277 -12.08 -19.68 36.99
C ASP A 277 -10.56 -19.60 37.07
N LEU A 278 -9.96 -18.75 36.25
CA LEU A 278 -8.53 -18.47 36.22
C LEU A 278 -8.18 -17.03 36.66
N ARG A 279 -9.09 -16.34 37.36
CA ARG A 279 -8.89 -14.97 37.85
C ARG A 279 -7.76 -14.88 38.88
N HIS A 280 -7.38 -15.99 39.51
CA HIS A 280 -6.27 -16.05 40.46
C HIS A 280 -4.89 -16.00 39.81
N LEU A 281 -4.77 -16.25 38.47
CA LEU A 281 -3.51 -16.20 37.74
C LEU A 281 -3.13 -14.74 37.43
N PRO A 282 -1.83 -14.38 37.57
CA PRO A 282 -1.38 -13.00 37.39
C PRO A 282 -1.18 -12.64 35.94
N PHE A 283 -2.24 -12.71 35.13
CA PHE A 283 -2.19 -12.32 33.72
C PHE A 283 -1.85 -10.83 33.54
N VAL A 284 -1.00 -10.53 32.55
CA VAL A 284 -0.69 -9.19 32.10
C VAL A 284 -0.79 -9.12 30.57
N THR A 285 -1.23 -7.99 30.02
CA THR A 285 -1.07 -7.71 28.59
C THR A 285 0.17 -6.86 28.36
N ILE A 286 0.86 -7.05 27.22
CA ILE A 286 2.08 -6.32 26.89
C ILE A 286 1.98 -5.85 25.43
N ASP A 287 1.73 -4.55 25.24
CA ASP A 287 1.29 -3.96 23.98
C ASP A 287 1.93 -2.60 23.70
N PRO A 288 1.67 -1.97 22.54
CA PRO A 288 1.98 -0.56 22.34
C PRO A 288 1.27 0.34 23.36
N PRO A 289 1.86 1.48 23.77
CA PRO A 289 1.30 2.34 24.83
C PRO A 289 -0.06 2.97 24.47
N ASP A 290 -0.45 2.98 23.22
CA ASP A 290 -1.70 3.51 22.70
C ASP A 290 -2.72 2.43 22.29
N ALA A 291 -2.43 1.14 22.55
CA ALA A 291 -3.35 0.02 22.31
C ALA A 291 -4.61 0.14 23.16
N LYS A 292 -5.75 -0.30 22.58
CA LYS A 292 -7.06 -0.37 23.25
C LYS A 292 -7.70 -1.74 23.09
N ASP A 293 -7.32 -2.46 22.05
CA ASP A 293 -7.80 -3.77 21.63
C ASP A 293 -6.80 -4.84 22.08
N PHE A 294 -6.77 -5.11 23.38
CA PHE A 294 -5.89 -6.11 23.98
C PHE A 294 -6.41 -7.52 23.66
N ASP A 295 -5.81 -8.16 22.65
CA ASP A 295 -6.19 -9.50 22.20
C ASP A 295 -5.66 -10.60 23.14
N ASP A 296 -4.45 -10.44 23.71
CA ASP A 296 -3.75 -11.48 24.45
C ASP A 296 -3.20 -11.00 25.80
N ALA A 297 -3.19 -11.93 26.77
CA ALA A 297 -2.56 -11.76 28.07
C ALA A 297 -1.76 -13.01 28.42
N VAL A 298 -0.63 -12.83 29.10
CA VAL A 298 0.33 -13.90 29.38
C VAL A 298 0.68 -13.95 30.87
N CYS A 299 0.98 -15.14 31.37
CA CYS A 299 1.72 -15.33 32.62
C CYS A 299 2.51 -16.63 32.61
N LEU A 300 3.64 -16.66 33.32
CA LEU A 300 4.45 -17.84 33.53
C LEU A 300 4.39 -18.23 35.00
N ILE A 301 3.93 -19.46 35.30
CA ILE A 301 3.82 -20.00 36.65
C ILE A 301 4.91 -21.03 36.85
N GLU A 302 5.63 -20.91 37.96
CA GLU A 302 6.68 -21.84 38.37
C GLU A 302 6.28 -22.49 39.70
N GLU A 303 5.99 -23.80 39.69
CA GLU A 303 5.65 -24.58 40.87
C GLU A 303 6.61 -25.75 41.03
N GLY A 304 7.61 -25.56 41.88
CA GLY A 304 8.69 -26.54 42.05
C GLY A 304 9.49 -26.73 40.77
N ASN A 305 9.43 -27.94 40.19
CA ASN A 305 10.10 -28.25 38.91
C ASN A 305 9.17 -28.10 37.71
N LYS A 306 7.92 -27.71 37.91
CA LYS A 306 6.92 -27.54 36.86
C LYS A 306 6.84 -26.08 36.47
N ARG A 307 6.97 -25.79 35.17
CA ARG A 307 6.77 -24.47 34.60
C ARG A 307 5.61 -24.55 33.61
N THR A 308 4.70 -23.61 33.69
CA THR A 308 3.56 -23.55 32.77
C THR A 308 3.40 -22.13 32.26
N LEU A 309 3.52 -21.97 30.94
CA LEU A 309 3.17 -20.73 30.25
C LEU A 309 1.66 -20.74 29.97
N TRP A 310 0.97 -19.72 30.45
CA TRP A 310 -0.44 -19.50 30.21
C TRP A 310 -0.62 -18.32 29.27
N VAL A 311 -1.36 -18.53 28.19
CA VAL A 311 -1.70 -17.49 27.22
C VAL A 311 -3.21 -17.42 27.09
N ALA A 312 -3.78 -16.30 27.46
CA ALA A 312 -5.21 -16.02 27.41
C ALA A 312 -5.50 -15.13 26.22
N ILE A 313 -6.47 -15.52 25.40
CA ILE A 313 -6.91 -14.79 24.22
C ILE A 313 -8.35 -14.37 24.39
N ALA A 314 -8.69 -13.13 24.02
CA ALA A 314 -10.04 -12.58 24.09
C ALA A 314 -11.07 -13.51 23.43
N ASP A 315 -12.11 -13.91 24.15
CA ASP A 315 -13.15 -14.81 23.64
C ASP A 315 -14.19 -14.05 22.80
N VAL A 316 -13.77 -13.60 21.63
CA VAL A 316 -14.63 -12.90 20.67
C VAL A 316 -15.79 -13.81 20.19
N ALA A 317 -15.55 -15.13 20.11
CA ALA A 317 -16.55 -16.10 19.65
C ALA A 317 -17.78 -16.19 20.57
N HIS A 318 -17.66 -15.79 21.83
CA HIS A 318 -18.80 -15.67 22.74
C HIS A 318 -19.83 -14.63 22.25
N TYR A 319 -19.37 -13.48 21.80
CA TYR A 319 -20.21 -12.36 21.35
C TYR A 319 -20.56 -12.44 19.87
N VAL A 320 -19.60 -12.81 19.03
CA VAL A 320 -19.74 -12.87 17.58
C VAL A 320 -20.10 -14.28 17.13
N ARG A 321 -21.35 -14.65 17.36
CA ARG A 321 -21.87 -16.00 17.00
C ARG A 321 -22.08 -16.09 15.49
N VAL A 322 -21.84 -17.28 14.95
CA VAL A 322 -21.94 -17.57 13.50
C VAL A 322 -23.29 -17.13 12.93
N ASN A 323 -23.27 -16.58 11.75
CA ASN A 323 -24.43 -16.11 11.00
C ASN A 323 -25.25 -14.97 11.67
N THR A 324 -24.74 -14.34 12.73
CA THR A 324 -25.32 -13.11 13.28
C THR A 324 -24.98 -11.88 12.43
N ALA A 325 -25.61 -10.75 12.70
CA ALA A 325 -25.28 -9.50 12.05
C ALA A 325 -23.83 -9.05 12.33
N LEU A 326 -23.35 -9.28 13.57
CA LEU A 326 -21.95 -9.01 13.95
C LEU A 326 -20.98 -9.90 13.17
N ASP A 327 -21.31 -11.18 13.03
CA ASP A 327 -20.48 -12.12 12.28
C ASP A 327 -20.39 -11.76 10.80
N ARG A 328 -21.52 -11.44 10.16
CA ARG A 328 -21.52 -11.00 8.76
C ARG A 328 -20.70 -9.73 8.54
N ALA A 329 -20.75 -8.77 9.46
CA ALA A 329 -19.97 -7.56 9.39
C ALA A 329 -18.46 -7.83 9.59
N ALA A 330 -18.10 -8.70 10.54
CA ALA A 330 -16.72 -9.12 10.79
C ALA A 330 -16.16 -9.91 9.59
N ARG A 331 -16.94 -10.86 9.05
CA ARG A 331 -16.59 -11.66 7.86
C ARG A 331 -16.33 -10.74 6.66
N ALA A 332 -17.23 -9.80 6.37
CA ALA A 332 -17.08 -8.89 5.23
C ALA A 332 -15.80 -8.05 5.31
N ARG A 333 -15.37 -7.68 6.51
CA ARG A 333 -14.11 -6.94 6.73
C ARG A 333 -12.89 -7.85 6.76
N ALA A 334 -13.02 -9.05 7.28
CA ALA A 334 -12.01 -10.07 7.52
C ALA A 334 -10.82 -9.64 8.41
N THR A 335 -10.49 -8.36 8.45
CA THR A 335 -9.39 -7.81 9.28
C THR A 335 -9.63 -6.34 9.64
N SER A 336 -9.03 -5.89 10.74
CA SER A 336 -8.88 -4.45 11.03
C SER A 336 -7.76 -3.86 10.17
N VAL A 337 -7.88 -2.56 9.85
CA VAL A 337 -6.88 -1.81 9.05
C VAL A 337 -6.38 -0.63 9.87
N TYR A 338 -5.07 -0.52 10.07
CA TYR A 338 -4.43 0.51 10.90
C TYR A 338 -3.79 1.59 10.02
N LEU A 339 -4.47 2.73 9.91
CA LEU A 339 -4.06 3.84 9.05
C LEU A 339 -3.41 4.96 9.90
N PRO A 340 -2.56 5.82 9.33
CA PRO A 340 -1.92 6.90 10.07
C PRO A 340 -2.87 7.86 10.77
N HIS A 341 -4.07 8.05 10.25
CA HIS A 341 -5.06 9.02 10.74
C HIS A 341 -6.30 8.37 11.39
N THR A 342 -6.51 7.07 11.21
CA THR A 342 -7.69 6.35 11.73
C THR A 342 -7.45 4.85 11.76
N VAL A 343 -8.28 4.14 12.52
CA VAL A 343 -8.38 2.68 12.47
C VAL A 343 -9.73 2.31 11.86
N LEU A 344 -9.75 1.34 10.96
CA LEU A 344 -10.97 0.72 10.45
C LEU A 344 -11.11 -0.65 11.13
N PRO A 345 -11.79 -0.75 12.27
CA PRO A 345 -11.80 -1.97 13.06
C PRO A 345 -12.69 -3.05 12.42
N MET A 346 -12.35 -4.32 12.62
CA MET A 346 -13.16 -5.47 12.20
C MET A 346 -14.48 -5.55 12.97
N LEU A 347 -14.44 -5.20 14.24
CA LEU A 347 -15.59 -5.24 15.15
C LEU A 347 -15.99 -3.84 15.61
N PRO A 348 -17.27 -3.59 15.96
CA PRO A 348 -17.69 -2.34 16.57
C PRO A 348 -16.84 -2.00 17.82
N PRO A 349 -16.58 -0.70 18.08
CA PRO A 349 -15.71 -0.28 19.21
C PRO A 349 -16.15 -0.81 20.58
N ARG A 350 -17.46 -0.99 20.80
CA ARG A 350 -18.00 -1.59 22.04
C ARG A 350 -17.43 -2.99 22.28
N LEU A 351 -17.22 -3.77 21.21
CA LEU A 351 -16.60 -5.09 21.30
C LEU A 351 -15.07 -4.98 21.28
N ALA A 352 -14.51 -4.29 20.25
CA ALA A 352 -13.07 -4.27 20.04
C ALA A 352 -12.30 -3.62 21.21
N ASP A 353 -12.74 -2.46 21.66
CA ASP A 353 -12.02 -1.66 22.65
C ASP A 353 -12.51 -1.91 24.09
N HIS A 354 -13.61 -2.65 24.27
CA HIS A 354 -14.24 -2.76 25.60
C HIS A 354 -14.57 -4.19 26.00
N LEU A 355 -15.64 -4.82 25.48
CA LEU A 355 -16.09 -6.12 25.99
C LEU A 355 -15.11 -7.26 25.73
N CYS A 356 -14.50 -7.32 24.54
CA CYS A 356 -13.53 -8.34 24.19
C CYS A 356 -12.12 -8.00 24.69
N SER A 357 -11.77 -6.70 24.72
CA SER A 357 -10.42 -6.26 25.10
C SER A 357 -10.06 -6.71 26.53
N LEU A 358 -8.91 -7.35 26.69
CA LEU A 358 -8.39 -7.86 27.97
C LEU A 358 -7.84 -6.73 28.84
N ARG A 359 -8.73 -5.83 29.25
CA ARG A 359 -8.42 -4.67 30.07
C ARG A 359 -8.13 -5.04 31.50
N ALA A 360 -7.18 -4.33 32.11
CA ALA A 360 -6.85 -4.51 33.53
C ALA A 360 -8.04 -4.19 34.46
N ASP A 361 -8.02 -4.79 35.63
CA ASP A 361 -8.95 -4.57 36.74
C ASP A 361 -10.42 -4.92 36.46
N VAL A 362 -10.68 -5.75 35.43
CA VAL A 362 -12.03 -6.23 35.10
C VAL A 362 -12.00 -7.70 34.69
N ASP A 363 -13.06 -8.44 34.99
CA ASP A 363 -13.22 -9.81 34.53
C ASP A 363 -13.45 -9.85 33.01
N ARG A 364 -12.81 -10.80 32.33
CA ARG A 364 -12.91 -10.98 30.87
C ARG A 364 -13.06 -12.46 30.52
N LEU A 365 -13.86 -12.71 29.49
CA LEU A 365 -13.99 -14.04 28.91
C LEU A 365 -12.81 -14.29 27.96
N SER A 366 -12.17 -15.43 28.12
CA SER A 366 -10.98 -15.79 27.38
C SER A 366 -10.96 -17.25 26.97
N MET A 367 -10.34 -17.51 25.82
CA MET A 367 -9.82 -18.83 25.45
C MET A 367 -8.39 -18.90 25.98
N VAL A 368 -8.12 -19.78 26.90
CA VAL A 368 -6.81 -19.87 27.55
C VAL A 368 -6.11 -21.16 27.14
N ILE A 369 -4.85 -21.01 26.72
CA ILE A 369 -3.96 -22.12 26.39
C ILE A 369 -2.89 -22.22 27.45
N SER A 370 -2.79 -23.39 28.11
CA SER A 370 -1.67 -23.70 29.00
C SER A 370 -0.67 -24.59 28.29
N MET A 371 0.60 -24.25 28.38
CA MET A 371 1.73 -24.98 27.80
C MET A 371 2.67 -25.37 28.95
N GLU A 372 2.68 -26.66 29.29
CA GLU A 372 3.57 -27.20 30.29
C GLU A 372 4.99 -27.42 29.70
N LEU A 373 6.00 -26.96 30.42
CA LEU A 373 7.38 -27.00 29.98
C LEU A 373 8.20 -28.01 30.77
N ASN A 374 9.08 -28.77 30.09
CA ASN A 374 10.11 -29.57 30.72
C ASN A 374 11.32 -28.72 31.17
N THR A 375 12.33 -29.37 31.76
CA THR A 375 13.57 -28.70 32.19
C THR A 375 14.36 -28.09 31.05
N ASP A 376 14.16 -28.56 29.84
CA ASP A 376 14.82 -28.05 28.61
C ASP A 376 13.95 -26.99 27.90
N ASN A 377 12.94 -26.45 28.58
CA ASN A 377 11.99 -25.45 28.06
C ASN A 377 11.20 -25.91 26.82
N GLU A 378 11.06 -27.21 26.60
CA GLU A 378 10.24 -27.75 25.52
C GLU A 378 8.78 -27.93 26.01
N ILE A 379 7.82 -27.66 25.14
CA ILE A 379 6.40 -27.85 25.43
C ILE A 379 6.08 -29.34 25.39
N ILE A 380 5.70 -29.91 26.54
CA ILE A 380 5.39 -31.34 26.70
C ILE A 380 3.90 -31.63 26.79
N ASN A 381 3.08 -30.66 27.15
CA ASN A 381 1.64 -30.79 27.21
C ASN A 381 0.97 -29.45 26.92
N THR A 382 -0.15 -29.50 26.19
CA THR A 382 -0.98 -28.35 25.88
C THR A 382 -2.43 -28.64 26.23
N GLN A 383 -3.08 -27.69 26.94
CA GLN A 383 -4.51 -27.76 27.23
C GLN A 383 -5.20 -26.46 26.91
N ALA A 384 -6.46 -26.53 26.51
CA ALA A 384 -7.28 -25.38 26.16
C ALA A 384 -8.50 -25.28 27.10
N TYR A 385 -8.85 -24.04 27.47
CA TYR A 385 -9.94 -23.75 28.40
C TYR A 385 -10.79 -22.59 27.91
N GLU A 386 -12.09 -22.69 28.10
CA GLU A 386 -12.94 -21.50 28.15
C GLU A 386 -12.89 -20.99 29.60
N ALA A 387 -12.42 -19.79 29.82
CA ALA A 387 -12.14 -19.29 31.16
C ALA A 387 -12.66 -17.86 31.38
N VAL A 388 -12.79 -17.53 32.68
CA VAL A 388 -12.86 -16.15 33.17
C VAL A 388 -11.50 -15.80 33.75
N ILE A 389 -10.93 -14.72 33.28
CA ILE A 389 -9.66 -14.19 33.77
C ILE A 389 -9.81 -12.77 34.32
N HIS A 390 -8.83 -12.34 35.12
CA HIS A 390 -8.72 -10.97 35.63
C HIS A 390 -7.30 -10.48 35.35
N VAL A 391 -7.17 -9.54 34.42
CA VAL A 391 -5.85 -9.00 34.01
C VAL A 391 -5.36 -8.05 35.08
N LYS A 392 -4.15 -8.27 35.58
CA LYS A 392 -3.54 -7.46 36.64
C LYS A 392 -3.12 -6.08 36.15
N SER A 393 -2.57 -5.97 34.95
CA SER A 393 -2.11 -4.71 34.37
C SER A 393 -1.95 -4.81 32.85
N ASN A 394 -2.18 -3.69 32.17
CA ASN A 394 -1.83 -3.49 30.76
C ASN A 394 -0.51 -2.72 30.71
N ILE A 395 0.52 -3.30 30.12
CA ILE A 395 1.91 -2.83 30.22
C ILE A 395 2.41 -2.47 28.82
N ALA A 396 3.13 -1.35 28.71
CA ALA A 396 3.77 -1.02 27.44
C ALA A 396 5.09 -1.82 27.27
N TYR A 397 5.44 -2.19 26.02
CA TYR A 397 6.69 -2.90 25.70
C TYR A 397 7.94 -2.29 26.33
N GLY A 398 8.00 -0.95 26.39
CA GLY A 398 9.14 -0.23 26.98
C GLY A 398 9.24 -0.39 28.49
N ASP A 399 8.12 -0.56 29.17
CA ASP A 399 8.07 -0.65 30.64
C ASP A 399 8.47 -2.03 31.14
N VAL A 400 8.25 -3.09 30.35
CA VAL A 400 8.69 -4.46 30.67
C VAL A 400 10.18 -4.53 30.95
N LEU A 401 10.99 -3.78 30.16
CA LEU A 401 12.44 -3.78 30.25
C LEU A 401 12.99 -2.91 31.37
N GLN A 402 12.11 -2.20 32.10
CA GLN A 402 12.49 -1.33 33.22
C GLN A 402 12.38 -2.05 34.58
N THR A 403 11.87 -3.28 34.59
CA THR A 403 11.66 -4.09 35.82
C THR A 403 12.24 -5.47 35.66
N ASN A 404 12.52 -6.16 36.76
CA ASN A 404 12.97 -7.56 36.73
C ASN A 404 11.78 -8.54 36.89
N GLU A 405 10.55 -8.05 36.89
CA GLU A 405 9.35 -8.88 37.10
C GLU A 405 9.16 -9.92 36.00
N TYR A 406 9.64 -9.60 34.77
CA TYR A 406 9.45 -10.41 33.57
C TYR A 406 10.70 -11.15 33.11
N ASP A 407 11.80 -11.13 33.89
CA ASP A 407 13.08 -11.73 33.51
C ASP A 407 12.96 -13.22 33.15
N THR A 408 12.14 -13.98 33.87
CA THR A 408 11.94 -15.40 33.56
C THR A 408 11.21 -15.64 32.25
N MET A 409 10.26 -14.79 31.90
CA MET A 409 9.58 -14.83 30.60
C MET A 409 10.50 -14.39 29.47
N LEU A 410 11.28 -13.33 29.67
CA LEU A 410 12.31 -12.88 28.70
C LEU A 410 13.35 -13.99 28.44
N ALA A 411 13.85 -14.63 29.49
CA ALA A 411 14.80 -15.75 29.38
C ALA A 411 14.22 -16.96 28.65
N LEU A 412 12.94 -17.29 28.88
CA LEU A 412 12.24 -18.35 28.15
C LEU A 412 12.16 -18.04 26.65
N ALA A 413 11.76 -16.82 26.31
CA ALA A 413 11.65 -16.38 24.92
C ALA A 413 13.02 -16.35 24.22
N GLU A 414 14.06 -15.84 24.88
CA GLU A 414 15.43 -15.84 24.36
C GLU A 414 15.91 -17.28 24.10
N TYR A 415 15.61 -18.20 25.02
CA TYR A 415 15.94 -19.62 24.84
C TYR A 415 15.25 -20.17 23.57
N TRP A 416 13.94 -19.96 23.39
CA TRP A 416 13.21 -20.44 22.21
C TRP A 416 13.78 -19.84 20.93
N GLN A 417 13.99 -18.52 20.89
CA GLN A 417 14.59 -17.84 19.72
C GLN A 417 15.98 -18.38 19.38
N SER A 418 16.78 -18.76 20.37
CA SER A 418 18.12 -19.36 20.15
C SER A 418 18.05 -20.73 19.45
N LYS A 419 16.94 -21.44 19.60
CA LYS A 419 16.70 -22.77 19.00
C LYS A 419 16.00 -22.70 17.64
N GLU A 420 15.30 -21.60 17.38
CA GLU A 420 14.59 -21.45 16.12
C GLU A 420 15.52 -21.33 14.93
N ILE A 421 15.20 -22.09 13.87
CA ILE A 421 15.87 -21.98 12.57
C ILE A 421 14.98 -21.07 11.72
N ARG A 422 15.13 -19.76 11.87
CA ARG A 422 14.44 -18.75 11.05
C ARG A 422 15.39 -17.63 10.65
N LEU A 423 15.03 -16.88 9.62
CA LEU A 423 15.75 -15.67 9.24
C LEU A 423 15.45 -14.57 10.27
N ASP A 424 16.49 -13.87 10.71
CA ASP A 424 16.34 -12.65 11.51
C ASP A 424 16.18 -11.45 10.57
N LEU A 425 14.93 -11.16 10.21
CA LEU A 425 14.58 -10.03 9.37
C LEU A 425 14.33 -8.79 10.24
N ASN A 426 15.36 -8.37 10.97
CA ASN A 426 15.33 -7.19 11.86
C ASN A 426 15.18 -5.89 11.04
N ASN A 427 14.01 -5.61 10.55
CA ASN A 427 13.71 -4.37 9.86
C ASN A 427 13.06 -3.37 10.82
N SER A 428 13.54 -2.13 10.80
CA SER A 428 12.82 -1.03 11.43
C SER A 428 11.53 -0.77 10.69
N GLU A 429 10.48 -0.47 11.42
CA GLU A 429 9.20 -0.07 10.85
C GLU A 429 9.00 1.44 11.01
N LEU A 430 8.82 2.13 9.89
CA LEU A 430 8.42 3.53 9.89
C LEU A 430 6.92 3.63 10.14
N ARG A 431 6.53 4.31 11.22
CA ARG A 431 5.14 4.55 11.59
C ARG A 431 4.82 6.04 11.61
N PRO A 432 4.42 6.62 10.47
CA PRO A 432 3.86 7.96 10.49
C PRO A 432 2.48 7.92 11.15
N ARG A 433 2.26 8.82 12.10
CA ARG A 433 0.98 9.03 12.79
C ARG A 433 0.54 10.46 12.68
N LEU A 434 -0.74 10.64 12.43
CA LEU A 434 -1.34 11.96 12.39
C LEU A 434 -1.95 12.32 13.76
N HIS A 435 -1.41 13.33 14.39
CA HIS A 435 -1.95 13.94 15.61
C HIS A 435 -2.79 15.17 15.26
N GLY A 436 -4.07 15.14 15.64
CA GLY A 436 -5.02 16.18 15.20
C GLY A 436 -5.18 16.14 13.69
N ASP A 437 -5.29 17.29 13.05
CA ASP A 437 -5.59 17.39 11.62
C ASP A 437 -4.36 17.65 10.75
N GLU A 438 -3.24 18.08 11.34
CA GLU A 438 -2.09 18.60 10.62
C GLU A 438 -0.72 18.02 11.03
N THR A 439 -0.55 17.61 12.29
CA THR A 439 0.76 17.24 12.81
C THR A 439 1.06 15.78 12.51
N ILE A 440 2.14 15.54 11.77
CA ILE A 440 2.62 14.18 11.49
C ILE A 440 3.84 13.93 12.38
N ALA A 441 3.76 12.93 13.24
CA ALA A 441 4.90 12.34 13.93
C ALA A 441 5.34 11.08 13.17
N VAL A 442 6.65 10.90 13.01
CA VAL A 442 7.22 9.68 12.41
C VAL A 442 8.05 8.98 13.46
N GLU A 443 7.61 7.79 13.84
CA GLU A 443 8.32 6.93 14.77
C GLU A 443 9.07 5.85 13.97
N VAL A 444 10.32 5.62 14.32
CA VAL A 444 11.08 4.45 13.83
C VAL A 444 11.03 3.39 14.91
N LYS A 445 10.24 2.35 14.70
CA LYS A 445 10.07 1.29 15.67
C LYS A 445 11.05 0.15 15.37
N TRP A 446 11.92 -0.13 16.31
CA TRP A 446 12.77 -1.31 16.32
C TRP A 446 12.15 -2.38 17.22
N PRO A 447 12.18 -3.67 16.82
CA PRO A 447 11.84 -4.74 17.73
C PRO A 447 12.77 -4.71 18.95
N ASN A 448 12.21 -4.78 20.15
CA ASN A 448 12.93 -4.95 21.41
C ASN A 448 12.68 -6.34 22.01
N ASP A 449 13.37 -6.68 23.10
CA ASP A 449 13.26 -8.01 23.70
C ASP A 449 11.83 -8.30 24.21
N ALA A 450 11.08 -7.28 24.66
CA ALA A 450 9.69 -7.45 25.07
C ALA A 450 8.77 -7.76 23.88
N THR A 451 8.95 -7.10 22.73
CA THR A 451 8.18 -7.42 21.51
C THR A 451 8.51 -8.81 20.99
N ARG A 452 9.78 -9.21 21.03
CA ARG A 452 10.24 -10.55 20.64
C ARG A 452 9.70 -11.63 21.58
N MET A 453 9.63 -11.33 22.89
CA MET A 453 9.06 -12.24 23.90
C MET A 453 7.60 -12.55 23.58
N ILE A 454 6.78 -11.52 23.40
CA ILE A 454 5.36 -11.72 23.05
C ILE A 454 5.22 -12.42 21.70
N GLU A 455 5.99 -12.05 20.69
CA GLU A 455 6.00 -12.75 19.40
C GLU A 455 6.27 -14.24 19.57
N SER A 456 7.27 -14.64 20.38
CA SER A 456 7.60 -16.04 20.62
C SER A 456 6.46 -16.80 21.29
N PHE A 457 5.81 -16.19 22.30
CA PHE A 457 4.66 -16.82 23.00
C PHE A 457 3.44 -16.97 22.10
N ILE A 458 3.17 -15.94 21.27
CA ILE A 458 2.09 -15.94 20.30
C ILE A 458 2.32 -17.01 19.22
N VAL A 459 3.54 -17.10 18.67
CA VAL A 459 3.90 -18.13 17.67
C VAL A 459 3.75 -19.52 18.27
N ALA A 460 4.26 -19.74 19.47
CA ALA A 460 4.14 -21.03 20.17
C ALA A 460 2.66 -21.40 20.41
N THR A 461 1.84 -20.45 20.83
CA THR A 461 0.40 -20.66 21.07
C THR A 461 -0.34 -21.00 19.76
N ASN A 462 -0.09 -20.25 18.69
CA ASN A 462 -0.68 -20.51 17.38
C ASN A 462 -0.30 -21.90 16.83
N ALA A 463 0.97 -22.32 17.01
CA ALA A 463 1.44 -23.64 16.62
C ALA A 463 0.80 -24.74 17.48
N ALA A 464 0.75 -24.55 18.80
CA ALA A 464 0.15 -25.52 19.73
C ALA A 464 -1.34 -25.77 19.43
N VAL A 465 -2.11 -24.69 19.21
CA VAL A 465 -3.53 -24.79 18.80
C VAL A 465 -3.63 -25.42 17.41
N GLY A 466 -2.76 -25.05 16.48
CA GLY A 466 -2.70 -25.66 15.14
C GLY A 466 -2.52 -27.17 15.23
N HIS A 467 -1.54 -27.66 16.00
CA HIS A 467 -1.30 -29.08 16.17
C HIS A 467 -2.47 -29.79 16.87
N LEU A 468 -3.08 -29.16 17.90
CA LEU A 468 -4.22 -29.72 18.60
C LEU A 468 -5.42 -29.94 17.67
N LEU A 469 -5.74 -28.95 16.85
CA LEU A 469 -6.87 -29.00 15.92
C LEU A 469 -6.56 -29.88 14.70
N TRP A 470 -5.31 -29.90 14.24
CA TRP A 470 -4.87 -30.79 13.17
C TRP A 470 -5.00 -32.26 13.53
N ALA A 471 -4.56 -32.63 14.75
CA ALA A 471 -4.69 -33.99 15.27
C ALA A 471 -6.15 -34.48 15.33
N ASN A 472 -7.10 -33.55 15.39
CA ASN A 472 -8.54 -33.83 15.42
C ASN A 472 -9.25 -33.58 14.07
N VAL A 473 -8.47 -33.35 12.99
CA VAL A 473 -8.97 -33.15 11.61
C VAL A 473 -10.01 -32.01 11.51
N ALA A 474 -9.76 -30.92 12.26
CA ALA A 474 -10.64 -29.75 12.23
C ALA A 474 -10.49 -28.96 10.93
N PRO A 475 -11.59 -28.52 10.30
CA PRO A 475 -11.53 -27.59 9.17
C PRO A 475 -11.02 -26.22 9.66
N LEU A 476 -9.85 -25.78 9.16
CA LEU A 476 -9.17 -24.57 9.61
C LEU A 476 -8.66 -23.72 8.45
N PRO A 477 -8.70 -22.39 8.59
CA PRO A 477 -7.97 -21.50 7.69
C PRO A 477 -6.48 -21.48 8.10
N TRP A 478 -5.74 -22.49 7.62
CA TRP A 478 -4.31 -22.62 7.88
C TRP A 478 -3.53 -21.42 7.39
N ARG A 479 -2.60 -20.92 8.19
CA ARG A 479 -1.69 -19.85 7.76
C ARG A 479 -0.46 -20.46 7.09
N CYS A 480 -0.49 -20.56 5.78
CA CYS A 480 0.51 -21.24 4.98
C CYS A 480 1.55 -20.25 4.43
N HIS A 481 2.81 -20.66 4.43
CA HIS A 481 3.92 -19.90 3.84
C HIS A 481 4.80 -20.85 3.04
N ALA A 482 4.80 -20.69 1.73
CA ALA A 482 5.59 -21.53 0.84
C ALA A 482 7.09 -21.18 0.88
N PRO A 483 7.99 -22.13 0.55
CA PRO A 483 9.41 -21.86 0.39
C PRO A 483 9.69 -21.04 -0.87
N PRO A 484 10.89 -20.45 -0.98
CA PRO A 484 11.33 -19.73 -2.17
C PRO A 484 11.27 -20.61 -3.43
N ASP A 485 10.92 -20.00 -4.54
CA ASP A 485 10.96 -20.65 -5.83
C ASP A 485 12.37 -20.69 -6.42
N ARG A 486 12.64 -21.74 -7.21
CA ARG A 486 13.95 -21.94 -7.84
C ARG A 486 14.43 -20.77 -8.71
N PRO A 487 13.60 -20.15 -9.58
CA PRO A 487 14.02 -19.02 -10.39
C PRO A 487 14.41 -17.79 -9.54
N GLU A 488 13.76 -17.58 -8.40
CA GLU A 488 14.08 -16.48 -7.50
C GLU A 488 15.43 -16.68 -6.82
N VAL A 489 15.72 -17.92 -6.36
CA VAL A 489 17.03 -18.27 -5.77
C VAL A 489 18.15 -18.17 -6.81
N GLU A 490 17.92 -18.64 -8.06
CA GLU A 490 18.85 -18.47 -9.18
C GLU A 490 19.11 -16.98 -9.46
N GLY A 491 18.07 -16.17 -9.48
CA GLY A 491 18.14 -14.72 -9.66
C GLY A 491 18.97 -14.03 -8.57
N LEU A 492 18.77 -14.41 -7.30
CA LEU A 492 19.56 -13.86 -6.19
C LEU A 492 21.03 -14.31 -6.26
N ASN A 493 21.31 -15.58 -6.51
CA ASN A 493 22.67 -16.09 -6.68
C ASN A 493 23.40 -15.37 -7.81
N ALA A 494 22.73 -15.11 -8.94
CA ALA A 494 23.31 -14.34 -10.04
C ALA A 494 23.63 -12.89 -9.64
N LYS A 495 22.78 -12.25 -8.84
CA LYS A 495 23.03 -10.89 -8.29
C LYS A 495 24.21 -10.87 -7.34
N LEU A 496 24.27 -11.83 -6.39
CA LEU A 496 25.36 -11.93 -5.42
C LEU A 496 26.71 -12.18 -6.13
N SER A 497 26.73 -13.08 -7.10
CA SER A 497 27.91 -13.35 -7.92
C SER A 497 28.36 -12.12 -8.74
N ALA A 498 27.42 -11.39 -9.35
CA ALA A 498 27.71 -10.16 -10.11
C ALA A 498 28.27 -9.02 -9.24
N MET A 499 28.07 -9.08 -7.92
CA MET A 499 28.57 -8.13 -6.93
C MET A 499 29.83 -8.63 -6.21
N ASP A 500 30.43 -9.75 -6.63
CA ASP A 500 31.56 -10.41 -5.98
C ASP A 500 31.30 -10.75 -4.49
N ILE A 501 30.04 -11.03 -4.13
CA ILE A 501 29.64 -11.45 -2.78
C ILE A 501 29.81 -12.97 -2.71
N PRO A 502 30.67 -13.51 -1.83
CA PRO A 502 31.01 -14.95 -1.77
C PRO A 502 29.95 -15.76 -1.02
N ILE A 503 28.69 -15.62 -1.42
CA ILE A 503 27.53 -16.33 -0.86
C ILE A 503 26.79 -16.99 -2.02
N GLU A 504 26.53 -18.28 -1.90
CA GLU A 504 25.71 -19.05 -2.84
C GLU A 504 24.63 -19.79 -2.06
N LEU A 505 23.36 -19.57 -2.46
CA LEU A 505 22.22 -20.23 -1.85
C LEU A 505 21.96 -21.57 -2.53
N PRO A 506 21.59 -22.62 -1.78
CA PRO A 506 21.24 -23.92 -2.35
C PRO A 506 19.95 -23.81 -3.18
N MET A 507 19.94 -24.57 -4.26
CA MET A 507 18.75 -24.63 -5.10
C MET A 507 17.66 -25.47 -4.43
N PRO A 508 16.42 -24.96 -4.33
CA PRO A 508 15.29 -25.77 -3.91
C PRO A 508 15.12 -26.95 -4.87
N SER A 509 14.69 -28.10 -4.35
CA SER A 509 14.37 -29.26 -5.16
C SER A 509 13.33 -28.88 -6.21
N SER A 510 13.58 -29.28 -7.48
CA SER A 510 12.69 -28.93 -8.60
C SER A 510 11.30 -29.52 -8.37
N ARG A 511 10.28 -28.68 -8.22
CA ARG A 511 8.89 -29.09 -8.34
C ARG A 511 8.58 -29.37 -9.81
N LYS A 512 7.87 -30.46 -10.08
CA LYS A 512 7.19 -30.64 -11.37
C LYS A 512 5.91 -29.80 -11.32
N HIS A 513 5.97 -28.57 -11.80
CA HIS A 513 4.79 -27.76 -11.99
C HIS A 513 4.58 -27.39 -13.45
N GLY A 514 3.31 -27.31 -13.83
CA GLY A 514 2.88 -26.70 -15.06
C GLY A 514 3.37 -25.25 -15.07
N GLU A 515 4.01 -24.88 -16.15
CA GLU A 515 4.45 -23.54 -16.46
C GLU A 515 3.22 -22.63 -16.50
N SER A 516 3.06 -21.73 -15.56
CA SER A 516 2.43 -20.40 -15.78
C SER A 516 2.33 -19.60 -14.49
N ASP A 517 2.41 -18.33 -14.61
CA ASP A 517 1.80 -17.25 -13.80
C ASP A 517 2.42 -16.83 -12.45
N ALA A 518 3.14 -17.67 -11.72
CA ALA A 518 3.88 -17.27 -10.52
C ALA A 518 4.95 -16.19 -10.82
N HIS A 519 5.45 -16.15 -12.05
CA HIS A 519 6.43 -15.16 -12.48
C HIS A 519 5.84 -13.75 -12.66
N GLU A 520 4.57 -13.64 -13.01
CA GLU A 520 3.88 -12.34 -13.11
C GLU A 520 3.53 -11.77 -11.72
N LEU A 521 3.02 -12.62 -10.82
CA LEU A 521 2.76 -12.20 -9.43
C LEU A 521 4.05 -11.87 -8.66
N SER A 522 5.12 -12.65 -8.86
CA SER A 522 6.43 -12.37 -8.26
C SER A 522 7.04 -11.07 -8.80
N ASN A 523 6.84 -10.75 -10.07
CA ASN A 523 7.26 -9.46 -10.64
C ASN A 523 6.45 -8.29 -10.06
N ILE A 524 5.15 -8.48 -9.86
CA ILE A 524 4.28 -7.48 -9.22
C ILE A 524 4.68 -7.30 -7.74
N LEU A 525 5.01 -8.37 -7.03
CA LEU A 525 5.40 -8.34 -5.61
C LEU A 525 6.87 -7.93 -5.39
N GLY A 526 7.77 -8.27 -6.31
CA GLY A 526 9.15 -7.78 -6.31
C GLY A 526 9.23 -6.29 -6.57
N ASP A 527 8.27 -5.73 -7.32
CA ASP A 527 8.09 -4.28 -7.44
C ASP A 527 7.61 -3.65 -6.12
N TRP A 528 7.02 -4.41 -5.20
CA TRP A 528 6.53 -3.95 -3.91
C TRP A 528 7.60 -3.79 -2.84
N ALA A 529 8.54 -4.71 -2.73
CA ALA A 529 9.67 -4.60 -1.82
C ALA A 529 10.62 -3.44 -2.24
N ASN A 530 10.54 -3.01 -3.51
CA ASN A 530 11.33 -1.92 -4.08
C ASN A 530 10.56 -0.58 -4.15
N LEU A 531 9.30 -0.53 -3.71
CA LEU A 531 8.45 0.67 -3.78
C LEU A 531 8.44 1.47 -2.46
N GLY A 532 9.58 1.93 -2.08
CA GLY A 532 9.65 3.19 -1.34
C GLY A 532 9.37 4.32 -2.34
N SER A 533 8.19 4.91 -2.26
CA SER A 533 7.76 6.13 -2.97
C SER A 533 7.53 6.04 -4.49
N GLY A 534 6.30 5.90 -4.88
CA GLY A 534 5.83 6.16 -6.23
C GLY A 534 4.59 5.34 -6.56
N GLU A 535 3.60 6.01 -7.09
CA GLU A 535 2.34 5.43 -7.53
C GLU A 535 2.53 4.09 -8.22
N ILE A 536 1.86 3.08 -7.69
CA ILE A 536 1.64 1.83 -8.41
C ILE A 536 0.62 2.17 -9.47
N ASP A 537 0.99 2.05 -10.74
CA ASP A 537 0.03 2.03 -11.83
C ASP A 537 -0.78 0.72 -11.69
N LEU A 538 -1.93 0.83 -11.06
CA LEU A 538 -2.86 -0.28 -10.87
C LEU A 538 -3.76 -0.49 -12.09
N SER A 539 -3.63 0.33 -13.15
CA SER A 539 -4.48 0.26 -14.35
C SER A 539 -4.26 -1.01 -15.20
N GLY A 540 -3.20 -1.77 -14.92
CA GLY A 540 -2.87 -3.03 -15.60
C GLY A 540 -3.20 -4.29 -14.80
N ILE A 541 -3.76 -4.17 -13.60
CA ILE A 541 -4.28 -5.31 -12.85
C ILE A 541 -5.74 -5.49 -13.28
N GLU A 542 -5.95 -6.20 -14.38
CA GLU A 542 -7.25 -6.82 -14.63
C GLU A 542 -7.57 -7.71 -13.42
N ASP A 543 -8.82 -7.70 -12.99
CA ASP A 543 -9.39 -8.57 -11.96
C ASP A 543 -9.19 -10.05 -12.35
N THR A 544 -8.00 -10.58 -12.12
CA THR A 544 -7.77 -12.01 -12.17
C THR A 544 -8.11 -12.59 -10.81
N THR A 545 -9.42 -12.64 -10.51
CA THR A 545 -9.95 -13.29 -9.29
C THR A 545 -9.89 -14.82 -9.37
N ASP A 546 -9.42 -15.39 -10.48
CA ASP A 546 -9.54 -16.81 -10.74
C ASP A 546 -8.28 -17.66 -10.45
N ASP A 547 -7.15 -17.04 -10.06
CA ASP A 547 -5.93 -17.79 -9.80
C ASP A 547 -5.37 -17.55 -8.39
N VAL A 548 -5.97 -18.23 -7.39
CA VAL A 548 -5.23 -18.61 -6.18
C VAL A 548 -4.25 -19.69 -6.63
N PRO A 549 -2.94 -19.43 -6.60
CA PRO A 549 -1.98 -20.40 -7.12
C PRO A 549 -2.08 -21.71 -6.36
N ASP A 550 -2.14 -22.83 -7.10
CA ASP A 550 -2.17 -24.22 -6.61
C ASP A 550 -0.78 -24.65 -6.03
N TYR A 551 -0.08 -23.76 -5.31
CA TYR A 551 1.23 -24.07 -4.71
C TYR A 551 1.13 -24.72 -3.33
N LEU A 552 -0.08 -24.90 -2.81
CA LEU A 552 -0.28 -25.54 -1.50
C LEU A 552 -0.33 -27.08 -1.59
N SER A 553 -0.37 -27.65 -2.79
CA SER A 553 -0.49 -29.10 -2.98
C SER A 553 0.78 -29.93 -2.66
N THR A 554 1.86 -29.30 -2.18
CA THR A 554 3.10 -30.02 -1.85
C THR A 554 3.55 -29.72 -0.43
N VAL A 555 3.24 -30.60 0.49
CA VAL A 555 3.92 -30.68 1.81
C VAL A 555 5.41 -30.86 1.52
N ILE A 556 6.23 -29.89 1.92
CA ILE A 556 7.69 -29.99 1.78
C ILE A 556 8.15 -30.96 2.87
N ASP A 557 9.03 -31.89 2.46
CA ASP A 557 9.73 -32.71 3.43
C ASP A 557 10.40 -31.80 4.50
N PRO A 558 10.10 -31.99 5.80
CA PRO A 558 10.64 -31.16 6.87
C PRO A 558 12.17 -31.05 6.82
N GLU A 559 12.88 -32.14 6.50
CA GLU A 559 14.34 -32.14 6.38
C GLU A 559 14.83 -31.25 5.22
N ALA A 560 14.13 -31.25 4.11
CA ALA A 560 14.44 -30.37 2.97
C ALA A 560 14.16 -28.90 3.29
N ARG A 561 13.09 -28.62 4.02
CA ARG A 561 12.76 -27.26 4.52
C ARG A 561 13.84 -26.74 5.45
N ASP A 562 14.23 -27.52 6.45
CA ASP A 562 15.25 -27.17 7.42
C ASP A 562 16.58 -26.87 6.73
N ASN A 563 16.99 -27.68 5.76
CA ASN A 563 18.22 -27.48 5.02
C ASN A 563 18.24 -26.17 4.24
N ILE A 564 17.12 -25.77 3.63
CA ILE A 564 17.01 -24.48 2.94
C ILE A 564 17.11 -23.34 3.96
N LEU A 565 16.34 -23.38 5.05
CA LEU A 565 16.37 -22.35 6.09
C LEU A 565 17.75 -22.19 6.75
N ILE A 566 18.41 -23.31 7.07
CA ILE A 566 19.78 -23.30 7.60
C ILE A 566 20.71 -22.59 6.63
N SER A 567 20.61 -22.87 5.35
CA SER A 567 21.46 -22.27 4.33
C SER A 567 21.19 -20.77 4.15
N LEU A 568 19.91 -20.35 4.18
CA LEU A 568 19.55 -18.93 4.16
C LEU A 568 20.09 -18.20 5.41
N ARG A 569 20.00 -18.81 6.58
CA ARG A 569 20.56 -18.27 7.83
C ARG A 569 22.10 -18.20 7.78
N GLN A 570 22.76 -19.21 7.23
CA GLN A 570 24.22 -19.18 7.02
C GLN A 570 24.63 -18.05 6.07
N ALA A 571 23.86 -17.82 5.01
CA ALA A 571 24.06 -16.71 4.09
C ALA A 571 23.92 -15.36 4.82
N GLN A 572 22.91 -15.21 5.66
CA GLN A 572 22.71 -14.01 6.47
C GLN A 572 23.85 -13.79 7.48
N GLN A 573 24.29 -14.86 8.15
CA GLN A 573 25.44 -14.81 9.06
C GLN A 573 26.74 -14.46 8.34
N ALA A 574 26.99 -15.04 7.17
CA ALA A 574 28.16 -14.70 6.36
C ALA A 574 28.12 -13.21 5.93
N ALA A 575 26.94 -12.71 5.58
CA ALA A 575 26.73 -11.30 5.23
C ALA A 575 27.06 -10.34 6.40
N SER A 576 26.91 -10.77 7.66
CA SER A 576 27.21 -9.95 8.83
C SER A 576 28.71 -9.58 8.95
N SER A 577 29.59 -10.33 8.33
CA SER A 577 31.04 -10.05 8.25
C SER A 577 31.40 -9.06 7.13
N LEU A 578 30.47 -8.74 6.24
CA LEU A 578 30.67 -7.84 5.11
C LEU A 578 30.40 -6.38 5.49
N THR A 579 30.67 -5.46 4.55
CA THR A 579 30.31 -4.06 4.78
C THR A 579 28.78 -3.92 4.96
N GLU A 580 28.35 -2.93 5.73
CA GLU A 580 26.94 -2.71 5.99
C GLU A 580 26.09 -2.59 4.72
N SER A 581 26.63 -1.93 3.68
CA SER A 581 25.96 -1.82 2.38
C SER A 581 25.77 -3.18 1.69
N THR A 582 26.76 -4.04 1.77
CA THR A 582 26.71 -5.40 1.18
C THR A 582 25.77 -6.29 1.97
N ARG A 583 25.83 -6.22 3.31
CA ARG A 583 24.90 -6.95 4.19
C ARG A 583 23.45 -6.61 3.86
N ARG A 584 23.12 -5.33 3.74
CA ARG A 584 21.74 -4.90 3.39
C ARG A 584 21.27 -5.45 2.03
N VAL A 585 22.15 -5.53 1.04
CA VAL A 585 21.79 -6.15 -0.26
C VAL A 585 21.44 -7.63 -0.10
N VAL A 586 22.21 -8.35 0.71
CA VAL A 586 21.93 -9.77 1.02
C VAL A 586 20.62 -9.88 1.79
N ASP A 587 20.45 -9.13 2.89
CA ASP A 587 19.24 -9.17 3.72
C ASP A 587 17.99 -8.82 2.91
N GLN A 588 18.06 -7.80 2.06
CA GLN A 588 16.97 -7.44 1.15
C GLN A 588 16.69 -8.53 0.11
N GLY A 589 17.74 -9.14 -0.45
CA GLY A 589 17.60 -10.26 -1.37
C GLY A 589 16.97 -11.47 -0.70
N LEU A 590 17.37 -11.82 0.52
CA LEU A 590 16.77 -12.89 1.32
C LEU A 590 15.31 -12.59 1.66
N PHE A 591 14.98 -11.34 2.01
CA PHE A 591 13.61 -10.91 2.24
C PHE A 591 12.74 -11.07 0.99
N GLN A 592 13.25 -10.69 -0.17
CA GLN A 592 12.55 -10.82 -1.45
C GLN A 592 12.30 -12.28 -1.88
N LEU A 593 13.09 -13.23 -1.39
CA LEU A 593 12.85 -14.66 -1.59
C LEU A 593 11.67 -15.19 -0.76
N MET A 594 11.28 -14.48 0.32
CA MET A 594 10.19 -14.93 1.17
C MET A 594 8.87 -14.75 0.44
N GLN A 595 8.23 -15.86 0.13
CA GLN A 595 6.88 -15.90 -0.43
C GLN A 595 5.88 -15.23 0.54
N ARG A 596 4.76 -14.83 0.03
CA ARG A 596 3.70 -14.29 0.88
C ARG A 596 2.96 -15.41 1.59
N ALA A 597 2.74 -15.27 2.90
CA ALA A 597 1.84 -16.16 3.63
C ALA A 597 0.38 -15.90 3.26
N VAL A 598 -0.40 -16.96 3.06
CA VAL A 598 -1.83 -16.95 2.71
C VAL A 598 -2.64 -17.84 3.67
N TYR A 599 -3.95 -17.69 3.66
CA TYR A 599 -4.83 -18.66 4.32
C TYR A 599 -5.28 -19.72 3.31
N SER A 600 -5.35 -20.98 3.77
CA SER A 600 -5.79 -22.13 2.98
C SER A 600 -6.55 -23.10 3.87
N GLU A 601 -7.47 -23.87 3.30
CA GLU A 601 -8.13 -24.98 3.95
C GLU A 601 -7.23 -26.21 4.10
N GLU A 602 -6.15 -26.28 3.31
CA GLU A 602 -5.13 -27.32 3.41
C GLU A 602 -3.91 -26.84 4.18
N ASN A 603 -3.41 -27.69 5.08
CA ASN A 603 -2.19 -27.37 5.83
C ASN A 603 -0.94 -27.51 4.95
N GLY A 604 -0.41 -26.40 4.48
CA GLY A 604 0.85 -26.32 3.73
C GLY A 604 2.10 -26.07 4.57
N GLY A 605 1.97 -25.96 5.91
CA GLY A 605 3.04 -25.53 6.80
C GLY A 605 3.41 -24.07 6.66
N HIS A 606 4.34 -23.60 7.47
CA HIS A 606 4.81 -22.20 7.45
C HIS A 606 6.34 -22.15 7.33
N PHE A 607 6.84 -22.04 6.11
CA PHE A 607 8.28 -22.05 5.82
C PHE A 607 9.06 -21.02 6.65
N GLY A 608 8.64 -19.75 6.66
CA GLY A 608 9.40 -18.68 7.33
C GLY A 608 9.47 -18.82 8.85
N LEU A 609 8.55 -19.56 9.50
CA LEU A 609 8.55 -19.89 10.92
C LEU A 609 9.12 -21.29 11.20
N ASN A 610 9.39 -22.06 10.18
CA ASN A 610 9.82 -23.46 10.28
C ASN A 610 8.82 -24.36 11.05
N LEU A 611 7.51 -24.20 10.75
CA LEU A 611 6.43 -24.92 11.42
C LEU A 611 5.66 -25.80 10.44
N ASP A 612 5.32 -27.03 10.88
CA ASP A 612 4.55 -28.00 10.09
C ASP A 612 3.07 -27.67 10.06
N ALA A 613 2.56 -27.05 11.13
CA ALA A 613 1.19 -26.62 11.27
C ALA A 613 1.15 -25.24 11.95
N TYR A 614 0.47 -24.31 11.34
CA TYR A 614 0.34 -22.97 11.90
C TYR A 614 -1.02 -22.36 11.56
N VAL A 615 -1.70 -21.88 12.60
CA VAL A 615 -2.96 -21.14 12.47
C VAL A 615 -2.81 -19.77 13.12
N HIS A 616 -3.60 -18.83 12.69
CA HIS A 616 -3.83 -17.63 13.47
C HIS A 616 -4.95 -17.89 14.49
N PHE A 617 -4.65 -17.65 15.75
CA PHE A 617 -5.58 -17.87 16.87
C PHE A 617 -5.59 -16.71 17.88
N THR A 618 -4.51 -15.96 17.94
CA THR A 618 -4.18 -15.06 19.05
C THR A 618 -4.65 -13.62 18.87
N SER A 619 -5.37 -13.28 17.77
CA SER A 619 -5.87 -11.92 17.55
C SER A 619 -7.30 -11.89 16.97
N PRO A 620 -8.31 -12.47 17.65
CA PRO A 620 -9.66 -12.58 17.13
C PRO A 620 -10.44 -11.25 17.12
N ILE A 621 -9.99 -10.22 17.84
CA ILE A 621 -10.60 -8.88 17.80
C ILE A 621 -10.38 -8.24 16.41
N ARG A 622 -9.25 -8.55 15.78
CA ARG A 622 -8.81 -7.89 14.55
C ARG A 622 -8.59 -8.81 13.35
N ARG A 623 -8.76 -10.14 13.47
CA ARG A 623 -8.63 -11.08 12.36
C ARG A 623 -9.73 -12.14 12.40
N TYR A 624 -10.48 -12.28 11.31
CA TYR A 624 -11.57 -13.25 11.20
C TYR A 624 -11.11 -14.72 11.20
N PRO A 625 -9.95 -15.12 10.60
CA PRO A 625 -9.45 -16.49 10.71
C PRO A 625 -9.20 -16.95 12.15
N ASP A 626 -8.77 -16.04 13.03
CA ASP A 626 -8.60 -16.34 14.46
C ASP A 626 -9.94 -16.65 15.11
N LEU A 627 -10.98 -15.90 14.79
CA LEU A 627 -12.34 -16.14 15.26
C LEU A 627 -12.86 -17.51 14.79
N MET A 628 -12.55 -17.92 13.56
CA MET A 628 -12.87 -19.25 13.04
C MET A 628 -12.15 -20.34 13.85
N ALA A 629 -10.85 -20.17 14.12
CA ALA A 629 -10.08 -21.13 14.93
C ALA A 629 -10.62 -21.25 16.36
N HIS A 630 -11.07 -20.14 16.99
CA HIS A 630 -11.74 -20.17 18.29
C HIS A 630 -13.01 -21.01 18.26
N ARG A 631 -13.85 -20.88 17.25
CA ARG A 631 -15.09 -21.62 17.10
C ARG A 631 -14.83 -23.13 16.97
N GLN A 632 -13.84 -23.52 16.20
CA GLN A 632 -13.46 -24.93 16.04
C GLN A 632 -12.86 -25.48 17.34
N LEU A 633 -12.04 -24.69 18.06
CA LEU A 633 -11.49 -25.10 19.33
C LEU A 633 -12.61 -25.33 20.40
N LYS A 634 -13.62 -24.45 20.41
CA LYS A 634 -14.81 -24.63 21.28
C LYS A 634 -15.58 -25.88 20.92
N SER A 635 -15.79 -26.18 19.64
CA SER A 635 -16.40 -27.44 19.21
C SER A 635 -15.63 -28.66 19.74
N LEU A 636 -14.29 -28.61 19.68
CA LEU A 636 -13.45 -29.69 20.23
C LEU A 636 -13.59 -29.81 21.74
N ILE A 637 -13.54 -28.72 22.49
CA ILE A 637 -13.68 -28.71 23.97
C ILE A 637 -15.02 -29.32 24.39
N HIS A 638 -16.10 -28.99 23.68
CA HIS A 638 -17.44 -29.47 23.99
C HIS A 638 -17.82 -30.80 23.34
N GLY A 639 -16.93 -31.39 22.52
CA GLY A 639 -17.21 -32.61 21.78
C GLY A 639 -18.40 -32.47 20.80
N GLN A 640 -18.55 -31.28 20.21
CA GLN A 640 -19.62 -30.95 19.27
C GLN A 640 -19.13 -31.10 17.82
N GLU A 641 -20.08 -31.11 16.88
CA GLU A 641 -19.74 -31.01 15.44
C GLU A 641 -19.01 -29.69 15.12
N TRP A 642 -18.18 -29.75 14.10
CA TRP A 642 -17.44 -28.55 13.65
C TRP A 642 -18.41 -27.45 13.20
N VAL A 643 -18.18 -26.24 13.67
CA VAL A 643 -19.00 -25.05 13.33
C VAL A 643 -18.86 -24.69 11.86
N HIS A 644 -17.67 -24.83 11.30
CA HIS A 644 -17.38 -24.58 9.89
C HIS A 644 -17.05 -25.90 9.17
N SER A 645 -17.63 -26.12 7.98
CA SER A 645 -17.28 -27.23 7.11
C SER A 645 -15.95 -26.97 6.36
N HIS A 646 -15.40 -28.00 5.72
CA HIS A 646 -14.21 -27.83 4.84
C HIS A 646 -14.50 -26.87 3.68
N GLU A 647 -15.66 -27.02 3.02
CA GLU A 647 -16.06 -26.17 1.90
C GLU A 647 -16.20 -24.68 2.31
N GLU A 648 -16.90 -24.42 3.42
CA GLU A 648 -17.02 -23.06 3.95
C GLU A 648 -15.66 -22.49 4.37
N THR A 649 -14.79 -23.34 4.94
CA THR A 649 -13.44 -22.92 5.34
C THR A 649 -12.58 -22.54 4.13
N ALA A 650 -12.67 -23.26 3.02
CA ALA A 650 -11.98 -22.94 1.78
C ALA A 650 -12.37 -21.54 1.24
N GLU A 651 -13.70 -21.30 1.12
CA GLU A 651 -14.22 -19.99 0.71
C GLU A 651 -13.76 -18.85 1.62
N LEU A 652 -13.82 -19.07 2.93
CA LEU A 652 -13.43 -18.07 3.92
C LEU A 652 -11.92 -17.82 3.95
N ALA A 653 -11.10 -18.84 3.78
CA ALA A 653 -9.65 -18.72 3.71
C ALA A 653 -9.22 -17.87 2.52
N MET A 654 -9.81 -18.12 1.35
CA MET A 654 -9.60 -17.31 0.14
C MET A 654 -10.01 -15.85 0.39
N HIS A 655 -11.25 -15.63 0.83
CA HIS A 655 -11.77 -14.29 1.15
C HIS A 655 -10.87 -13.53 2.15
N CYS A 656 -10.43 -14.18 3.23
CA CYS A 656 -9.55 -13.55 4.22
C CYS A 656 -8.16 -13.22 3.65
N SER A 657 -7.64 -14.04 2.72
CA SER A 657 -6.37 -13.77 2.04
C SER A 657 -6.48 -12.53 1.13
N GLU A 658 -7.55 -12.43 0.34
CA GLU A 658 -7.83 -11.29 -0.54
C GLU A 658 -8.04 -10.00 0.27
N GLN A 659 -8.91 -10.03 1.29
CA GLN A 659 -9.15 -8.86 2.14
C GLN A 659 -7.88 -8.42 2.89
N GLY A 660 -7.07 -9.37 3.36
CA GLY A 660 -5.77 -9.08 3.97
C GLY A 660 -4.81 -8.39 3.00
N LEU A 661 -4.86 -8.75 1.72
CA LEU A 661 -4.08 -8.08 0.67
C LEU A 661 -4.54 -6.64 0.44
N VAL A 662 -5.85 -6.45 0.29
CA VAL A 662 -6.44 -5.11 0.10
C VAL A 662 -6.14 -4.23 1.30
N ALA A 663 -6.28 -4.76 2.54
CA ALA A 663 -5.93 -4.04 3.77
C ALA A 663 -4.48 -3.57 3.76
N LYS A 664 -3.56 -4.48 3.45
CA LYS A 664 -2.12 -4.20 3.45
C LYS A 664 -1.72 -3.17 2.38
N ARG A 665 -2.37 -3.22 1.20
CA ARG A 665 -2.21 -2.22 0.15
C ARG A 665 -2.64 -0.84 0.61
N LEU A 666 -3.81 -0.77 1.24
CA LEU A 666 -4.36 0.48 1.75
C LEU A 666 -3.49 1.08 2.86
N GLU A 667 -3.05 0.25 3.82
CA GLU A 667 -2.12 0.68 4.87
C GLU A 667 -0.83 1.25 4.28
N TRP A 668 -0.20 0.50 3.39
CA TRP A 668 1.06 0.91 2.77
C TRP A 668 0.90 2.22 1.97
N GLU A 669 -0.16 2.36 1.18
CA GLU A 669 -0.42 3.57 0.40
C GLU A 669 -0.56 4.80 1.31
N LEU A 670 -1.38 4.70 2.37
CA LEU A 670 -1.63 5.85 3.24
C LEU A 670 -0.44 6.13 4.17
N VAL A 671 0.28 5.13 4.62
CA VAL A 671 1.56 5.29 5.34
C VAL A 671 2.56 6.03 4.47
N SER A 672 2.77 5.56 3.24
CA SER A 672 3.68 6.20 2.27
C SER A 672 3.28 7.64 1.96
N ASN A 673 2.00 7.89 1.71
CA ASN A 673 1.50 9.24 1.45
C ASN A 673 1.70 10.18 2.65
N THR A 674 1.40 9.71 3.86
CA THR A 674 1.58 10.50 5.09
C THR A 674 3.05 10.85 5.29
N TYR A 675 3.93 9.88 5.06
CA TYR A 675 5.36 10.10 5.16
C TYR A 675 5.88 11.10 4.10
N HIS A 676 5.42 11.01 2.86
CA HIS A 676 5.75 11.99 1.82
C HIS A 676 5.30 13.40 2.17
N ILE A 677 4.10 13.55 2.73
CA ILE A 677 3.62 14.85 3.22
C ILE A 677 4.53 15.38 4.33
N HIS A 678 4.95 14.51 5.27
CA HIS A 678 5.89 14.86 6.32
C HIS A 678 7.21 15.41 5.75
N LEU A 679 7.83 14.68 4.82
CA LEU A 679 9.07 15.12 4.16
C LEU A 679 8.89 16.42 3.37
N MET A 680 7.79 16.57 2.63
CA MET A 680 7.48 17.79 1.87
C MET A 680 7.29 19.01 2.79
N ARG A 681 6.86 18.80 4.03
CA ARG A 681 6.70 19.84 5.05
C ARG A 681 8.00 20.17 5.80
N GLY A 682 9.11 19.57 5.40
CA GLY A 682 10.39 19.75 6.05
C GLY A 682 10.56 18.92 7.31
N GLY A 683 9.81 17.81 7.41
CA GLY A 683 9.98 16.82 8.46
C GLY A 683 11.30 16.06 8.32
N SER A 684 11.89 15.64 9.45
CA SER A 684 13.13 14.86 9.48
C SER A 684 12.86 13.38 9.17
N ILE A 685 13.90 12.69 8.69
CA ILE A 685 13.93 11.22 8.64
C ILE A 685 14.39 10.74 10.02
N GLY A 686 13.51 10.02 10.76
CA GLY A 686 13.81 9.53 12.10
C GLY A 686 13.50 10.50 13.24
N ASP A 687 13.89 10.14 14.47
CA ASP A 687 13.58 10.86 15.71
C ASP A 687 14.34 12.19 15.93
N SER A 688 15.07 12.68 14.94
CA SER A 688 15.83 13.92 15.10
C SER A 688 14.90 15.15 15.09
N ASN A 689 14.96 15.97 16.13
CA ASN A 689 14.32 17.30 16.19
C ASN A 689 15.01 18.35 15.30
N GLU A 690 15.96 17.95 14.46
CA GLU A 690 16.64 18.86 13.56
C GLU A 690 15.77 19.16 12.33
N PRO A 691 15.78 20.41 11.82
CA PRO A 691 15.06 20.73 10.60
C PRO A 691 15.56 19.87 9.44
N ALA A 692 14.63 19.37 8.62
CA ALA A 692 14.97 18.52 7.49
C ALA A 692 16.04 19.15 6.60
N PRO A 693 17.06 18.40 6.21
CA PRO A 693 18.07 18.87 5.27
C PRO A 693 17.41 19.19 3.92
N THR A 694 17.93 20.18 3.23
CA THR A 694 17.50 20.53 1.85
C THR A 694 17.90 19.45 0.83
N SER A 695 18.73 18.50 1.23
CA SER A 695 19.17 17.34 0.44
C SER A 695 19.43 16.16 1.37
N TYR A 696 19.12 14.96 0.90
CA TYR A 696 19.35 13.71 1.61
C TYR A 696 20.48 12.94 0.94
N ASN A 697 21.34 12.33 1.72
CA ASN A 697 22.23 11.30 1.18
C ASN A 697 21.37 10.12 0.76
N ALA A 698 21.61 9.64 -0.45
CA ALA A 698 20.89 8.50 -1.00
C ALA A 698 21.88 7.42 -1.43
N ARG A 699 21.59 6.18 -1.10
CA ARG A 699 22.36 5.01 -1.53
C ARG A 699 21.59 4.28 -2.60
N VAL A 700 22.24 3.92 -3.70
CA VAL A 700 21.64 3.06 -4.73
C VAL A 700 21.57 1.64 -4.19
N VAL A 701 20.36 1.09 -4.08
CA VAL A 701 20.10 -0.27 -3.60
C VAL A 701 19.61 -1.22 -4.69
N GLY A 702 19.23 -0.68 -5.87
CA GLY A 702 18.80 -1.49 -6.99
C GLY A 702 18.77 -0.72 -8.31
N LEU A 703 18.83 -1.46 -9.41
CA LEU A 703 18.71 -0.96 -10.77
C LEU A 703 17.74 -1.87 -11.55
N LYS A 704 16.62 -1.30 -11.97
CA LYS A 704 15.69 -1.96 -12.91
C LYS A 704 15.29 -0.90 -13.94
N ALA A 705 15.89 -0.98 -15.12
CA ALA A 705 15.66 0.06 -16.14
C ALA A 705 14.16 0.29 -16.40
N PRO A 706 13.69 1.54 -16.43
CA PRO A 706 14.48 2.77 -16.39
C PRO A 706 14.72 3.39 -15.00
N TRP A 707 14.60 2.63 -13.91
CA TRP A 707 14.62 3.11 -12.53
C TRP A 707 15.89 2.77 -11.78
N VAL A 708 16.29 3.68 -10.91
CA VAL A 708 17.30 3.51 -9.85
C VAL A 708 16.54 3.54 -8.54
N PHE A 709 16.71 2.52 -7.71
CA PHE A 709 16.14 2.45 -6.37
C PHE A 709 17.16 2.97 -5.38
N LEU A 710 16.68 3.78 -4.44
CA LEU A 710 17.50 4.54 -3.52
C LEU A 710 17.00 4.32 -2.09
N ASP A 711 17.93 4.12 -1.16
CA ASP A 711 17.65 4.29 0.26
C ASP A 711 18.12 5.68 0.68
N LEU A 712 17.25 6.40 1.39
CA LEU A 712 17.49 7.75 1.88
C LEU A 712 17.88 7.72 3.35
N GLY A 713 18.83 8.57 3.73
CA GLY A 713 19.34 8.66 5.07
C GLY A 713 20.34 7.55 5.43
N ASP A 714 20.94 7.66 6.60
CA ASP A 714 21.98 6.73 7.04
C ASP A 714 21.40 5.38 7.47
N ASP A 715 20.15 5.36 7.92
CA ASP A 715 19.47 4.16 8.45
C ASP A 715 18.77 3.33 7.36
N GLY A 716 18.64 3.86 6.11
CA GLY A 716 17.94 3.19 5.01
C GLY A 716 16.46 2.91 5.28
N ALA A 717 15.89 3.63 6.26
CA ALA A 717 14.49 3.46 6.67
C ALA A 717 13.48 3.95 5.61
N VAL A 718 13.96 4.73 4.64
CA VAL A 718 13.14 5.32 3.57
C VAL A 718 13.71 4.92 2.24
N SER A 719 12.91 4.25 1.44
CA SER A 719 13.28 3.91 0.07
C SER A 719 12.62 4.85 -0.92
N GLY A 720 13.33 5.14 -2.01
CA GLY A 720 12.86 5.96 -3.11
C GLY A 720 13.26 5.39 -4.45
N ARG A 721 12.67 5.88 -5.53
CA ARG A 721 13.13 5.58 -6.89
C ARG A 721 13.35 6.85 -7.69
N MET A 722 14.35 6.82 -8.55
CA MET A 722 14.68 7.91 -9.47
C MET A 722 14.80 7.36 -10.88
N HIS A 723 14.23 8.05 -11.84
CA HIS A 723 14.37 7.66 -13.24
C HIS A 723 15.79 7.92 -13.74
N LEU A 724 16.40 6.95 -14.45
CA LEU A 724 17.78 7.08 -14.98
C LEU A 724 18.04 8.40 -15.76
N ALA A 725 17.01 8.93 -16.44
CA ALA A 725 17.11 10.21 -17.13
C ALA A 725 17.27 11.42 -16.19
N GLN A 726 17.11 11.27 -14.89
CA GLN A 726 17.29 12.32 -13.88
C GLN A 726 18.69 12.33 -13.27
N LEU A 727 19.50 11.32 -13.57
CA LEU A 727 20.90 11.25 -13.14
C LEU A 727 21.86 12.17 -13.97
N GLY A 728 21.37 12.93 -14.93
CA GLY A 728 22.12 13.90 -15.72
C GLY A 728 22.42 13.39 -17.11
#